data_77ca34855fd55a96a2c2be03e236c07d
#
_entry.id   77ca34855fd55a96a2c2be03e236c07d
#
_cell.length_a   1.000
_cell.length_b   1.000
_cell.length_c   1.000
_cell.angle_alpha   90.00
_cell.angle_beta   90.00
_cell.angle_gamma   90.00
#
_symmetry.space_group_name_H-M   'P 1'
#
loop_
_entity.id
_entity.type
_entity.pdbx_description
1 polymer ?
#
loop_
_entity_poly.entity_id
_entity_poly.type
_entity_poly.pdbx_seq_one_letter_code
_entity_poly.pdbx_strand_id
1 'polypeptide(L)'
;MFSLIKFILAMLHTSNDIRNPGLRILPPGVERYFVRGGGLSIIEVLPEDKIEIINEEGRQICEIIVFNSKGKSDLSILNLKENANADFSKKTIANDEKISKLLKNKNLDLNNAKSSIVFSEDCMMGEKITLTSKDKCVVMIAAPGDAMNVHEQNPPTDLTIFLNKAKFIETDEQFILPDPLSDPIIEQLVKRRTAETYEVKAGEYIQIIDPGGRQCSDFLAFDTRKLNDGIESIIDDKATRTFMGGAYPGPGLFSKFYDGDHEAMIEVVRDTVGRHDTFNLACTSKYYEDMGYMGHINCTDNFNNRLDKYDINSRKSWSAINLFFNTAIDANNVASFDEPWSRPGDYVLFRALKDLTCISSACPCDVDGANGWNPTDIFVRTYSKEKKYSKAIAFRMKTDSEPKLTQETGFHKKTSELTRNFVEYKGFWLANNFTNSGTIKEYTACRERAIATDLSPLRKFEILGPDAENLMQYTLTRNVKKLSVGQVVYTAMCYENGCMLDDGTLFKLGQDNFRWIGGDEYSGEWLKEQAKKKNYKVWIKSATDHIHNIAVQGPNSRKILEKFVWTPPIQPSITELEWFRFNIARIDHETGTPIVISRTGYTGELGYEIWCHPKDAAEVWDKVWEAGKEFDITPLGLEALDMVRIEAGLIFYGYEFDDQTDPFEAGIGFTVPLKTKEDDFIGKEELIKRKANPQKN
;
A
#
# COMPACT_ATOMS: atom_id res chain seq x y z
N MET A 1 0.69 -6.31 -36.78
CA MET A 1 1.69 -6.98 -35.95
C MET A 1 2.09 -6.14 -34.73
N PHE A 2 2.46 -4.86 -34.87
CA PHE A 2 2.80 -3.97 -33.74
C PHE A 2 1.63 -3.73 -32.76
N SER A 3 0.40 -3.64 -33.22
CA SER A 3 -0.79 -3.46 -32.36
C SER A 3 -1.10 -4.70 -31.51
N LEU A 4 -0.88 -5.89 -32.06
CA LEU A 4 -1.10 -7.16 -31.36
C LEU A 4 -0.04 -7.40 -30.26
N ILE A 5 1.20 -6.99 -30.53
CA ILE A 5 2.31 -7.07 -29.56
C ILE A 5 2.09 -6.09 -28.40
N LYS A 6 1.62 -4.87 -28.67
CA LYS A 6 1.21 -3.93 -27.61
C LYS A 6 0.04 -4.45 -26.78
N PHE A 7 -0.93 -5.12 -27.39
CA PHE A 7 -2.05 -5.72 -26.69
C PHE A 7 -1.63 -6.93 -25.84
N ILE A 8 -0.72 -7.77 -26.35
CA ILE A 8 -0.15 -8.90 -25.60
C ILE A 8 0.75 -8.42 -24.47
N LEU A 9 1.56 -7.37 -24.68
CA LEU A 9 2.37 -6.75 -23.62
C LEU A 9 1.48 -6.07 -22.55
N ALA A 10 0.37 -5.47 -22.93
CA ALA A 10 -0.62 -4.95 -21.98
C ALA A 10 -1.33 -6.06 -21.20
N MET A 11 -1.52 -7.26 -21.80
CA MET A 11 -2.05 -8.42 -21.10
C MET A 11 -1.03 -9.10 -20.18
N LEU A 12 0.27 -8.98 -20.46
CA LEU A 12 1.36 -9.52 -19.61
C LEU A 12 1.69 -8.61 -18.42
N HIS A 13 1.17 -7.39 -18.39
CA HIS A 13 1.29 -6.46 -17.28
C HIS A 13 0.08 -6.46 -16.34
N THR A 14 -0.72 -7.49 -16.39
CA THR A 14 -1.77 -7.67 -15.37
C THR A 14 -1.08 -8.23 -14.15
N SER A 15 -0.80 -7.34 -13.20
CA SER A 15 -1.08 -7.81 -11.92
C SER A 15 -0.15 -7.87 -10.80
N ASN A 16 0.85 -7.33 -10.53
CA ASN A 16 1.41 -7.37 -9.18
C ASN A 16 1.44 -6.01 -8.50
N ASP A 17 0.71 -5.09 -9.06
CA ASP A 17 0.65 -3.76 -8.49
C ASP A 17 -0.21 -3.78 -7.24
N ILE A 18 0.39 -3.40 -6.13
CA ILE A 18 -0.36 -2.90 -4.99
C ILE A 18 -1.37 -1.93 -5.58
N ARG A 19 -2.65 -2.30 -5.55
CA ARG A 19 -3.72 -1.57 -6.21
C ARG A 19 -3.99 -0.31 -5.42
N ASN A 20 -3.30 0.75 -5.77
CA ASN A 20 -3.53 2.05 -5.20
C ASN A 20 -4.34 2.89 -6.18
N PRO A 21 -5.44 3.47 -5.73
CA PRO A 21 -6.21 4.41 -6.53
C PRO A 21 -5.29 5.53 -7.03
N GLY A 22 -5.43 5.91 -8.29
CA GLY A 22 -4.72 7.05 -8.86
C GLY A 22 -3.33 6.79 -9.42
N LEU A 23 -2.80 5.57 -9.38
CA LEU A 23 -1.49 5.28 -9.97
C LEU A 23 -1.51 4.82 -11.43
N ARG A 24 -2.68 4.46 -11.96
CA ARG A 24 -2.83 4.09 -13.36
C ARG A 24 -3.46 5.23 -14.14
N ILE A 25 -2.86 5.54 -15.26
CA ILE A 25 -3.45 6.46 -16.24
C ILE A 25 -4.69 5.79 -16.83
N LEU A 26 -5.83 6.44 -16.68
CA LEU A 26 -7.08 6.01 -17.29
C LEU A 26 -7.29 6.72 -18.62
N PRO A 27 -7.95 6.10 -19.59
CA PRO A 27 -8.39 6.79 -20.79
C PRO A 27 -9.29 8.00 -20.45
N PRO A 28 -9.28 9.06 -21.27
CA PRO A 28 -10.19 10.18 -21.08
C PRO A 28 -11.65 9.73 -20.95
N GLY A 29 -12.38 10.31 -20.00
CA GLY A 29 -13.77 9.94 -19.73
C GLY A 29 -13.97 8.66 -18.91
N VAL A 30 -12.90 8.04 -18.45
CA VAL A 30 -12.97 6.87 -17.55
C VAL A 30 -12.52 7.28 -16.16
N GLU A 31 -13.37 7.04 -15.17
CA GLU A 31 -13.07 7.20 -13.76
C GLU A 31 -12.97 5.82 -13.11
N ARG A 32 -12.06 5.66 -12.14
CA ARG A 32 -11.90 4.42 -11.38
C ARG A 32 -12.13 4.65 -9.91
N TYR A 33 -12.97 3.80 -9.33
CA TYR A 33 -13.26 3.81 -7.91
C TYR A 33 -12.96 2.45 -7.30
N PHE A 34 -12.64 2.44 -6.01
CA PHE A 34 -12.48 1.22 -5.23
C PHE A 34 -13.49 1.19 -4.11
N VAL A 35 -14.12 0.04 -3.94
CA VAL A 35 -14.91 -0.25 -2.74
C VAL A 35 -14.09 -1.22 -1.91
N ARG A 36 -13.58 -0.77 -0.79
CA ARG A 36 -12.84 -1.62 0.13
C ARG A 36 -13.73 -2.71 0.69
N GLY A 37 -13.18 -3.90 0.87
CA GLY A 37 -13.87 -4.98 1.56
C GLY A 37 -14.35 -4.52 2.94
N GLY A 38 -15.63 -4.72 3.25
CA GLY A 38 -16.30 -4.18 4.42
C GLY A 38 -16.69 -2.70 4.33
N GLY A 39 -16.51 -2.05 3.18
CA GLY A 39 -16.79 -0.63 2.94
C GLY A 39 -17.83 -0.36 1.87
N LEU A 40 -18.01 0.91 1.57
CA LEU A 40 -18.90 1.39 0.51
C LEU A 40 -18.34 2.64 -0.18
N SER A 41 -18.78 2.88 -1.43
CA SER A 41 -18.50 4.09 -2.21
C SER A 41 -19.80 4.67 -2.76
N ILE A 42 -19.85 6.00 -2.91
CA ILE A 42 -21.01 6.74 -3.43
C ILE A 42 -20.56 7.49 -4.68
N ILE A 43 -21.21 7.25 -5.80
CA ILE A 43 -20.80 7.75 -7.11
C ILE A 43 -21.99 8.47 -7.77
N GLU A 44 -21.76 9.65 -8.33
CA GLU A 44 -22.74 10.34 -9.17
C GLU A 44 -22.60 9.85 -10.61
N VAL A 45 -23.72 9.48 -11.21
CA VAL A 45 -23.79 8.88 -12.54
C VAL A 45 -24.77 9.67 -13.40
N LEU A 46 -24.38 10.00 -14.61
CA LEU A 46 -25.18 10.73 -15.57
C LEU A 46 -25.89 9.77 -16.55
N PRO A 47 -26.91 10.23 -17.29
CA PRO A 47 -27.57 9.41 -18.32
C PRO A 47 -26.55 8.88 -19.35
N GLU A 48 -26.68 7.62 -19.71
CA GLU A 48 -25.84 6.88 -20.67
C GLU A 48 -24.43 6.52 -20.16
N ASP A 49 -24.01 6.99 -18.97
CA ASP A 49 -22.78 6.51 -18.34
C ASP A 49 -22.84 5.01 -18.09
N LYS A 50 -21.70 4.33 -18.23
CA LYS A 50 -21.58 2.89 -17.98
C LYS A 50 -20.72 2.63 -16.74
N ILE A 51 -21.26 1.86 -15.82
CA ILE A 51 -20.56 1.41 -14.61
C ILE A 51 -20.15 -0.04 -14.86
N GLU A 52 -18.87 -0.33 -14.88
CA GLU A 52 -18.35 -1.70 -14.85
C GLU A 52 -17.84 -1.99 -13.45
N ILE A 53 -18.37 -3.01 -12.80
CA ILE A 53 -17.96 -3.48 -11.48
C ILE A 53 -17.26 -4.82 -11.67
N ILE A 54 -16.05 -4.95 -11.14
CA ILE A 54 -15.20 -6.14 -11.27
C ILE A 54 -14.93 -6.72 -9.88
N ASN A 55 -15.21 -8.01 -9.72
CA ASN A 55 -14.86 -8.81 -8.55
C ASN A 55 -13.56 -9.56 -8.86
N GLU A 56 -12.44 -8.92 -8.57
CA GLU A 56 -11.16 -9.41 -9.05
C GLU A 56 -10.68 -10.69 -8.35
N GLU A 57 -10.99 -10.85 -7.06
CA GLU A 57 -10.58 -12.03 -6.28
C GLU A 57 -11.68 -13.10 -6.15
N GLY A 58 -12.90 -12.78 -6.56
CA GLY A 58 -14.07 -13.65 -6.42
C GLY A 58 -14.63 -13.72 -5.00
N ARG A 59 -15.78 -14.37 -4.84
CA ARG A 59 -16.52 -14.55 -3.58
C ARG A 59 -16.96 -13.27 -2.85
N GLN A 60 -16.71 -12.10 -3.39
CA GLN A 60 -17.16 -10.84 -2.82
C GLN A 60 -18.55 -10.50 -3.35
N ILE A 61 -19.54 -10.52 -2.49
CA ILE A 61 -20.86 -9.96 -2.83
C ILE A 61 -20.76 -8.44 -2.99
N CYS A 62 -21.63 -7.90 -3.86
CA CYS A 62 -21.73 -6.47 -4.10
C CYS A 62 -23.17 -6.02 -3.86
N GLU A 63 -23.37 -5.11 -2.91
CA GLU A 63 -24.68 -4.50 -2.66
C GLU A 63 -24.76 -3.14 -3.34
N ILE A 64 -25.79 -2.93 -4.18
CA ILE A 64 -26.00 -1.71 -4.94
C ILE A 64 -27.31 -1.05 -4.55
N ILE A 65 -27.28 0.24 -4.22
CA ILE A 65 -28.44 1.09 -4.02
C ILE A 65 -28.36 2.22 -5.05
N VAL A 66 -29.48 2.54 -5.69
CA VAL A 66 -29.59 3.63 -6.66
C VAL A 66 -30.57 4.66 -6.15
N PHE A 67 -30.18 5.92 -6.13
CA PHE A 67 -31.05 7.04 -5.76
C PHE A 67 -31.28 7.92 -6.99
N ASN A 68 -32.54 8.20 -7.29
CA ASN A 68 -32.90 9.15 -8.34
C ASN A 68 -32.63 10.61 -7.92
N SER A 69 -32.86 11.55 -8.83
CA SER A 69 -32.65 13.00 -8.59
C SER A 69 -33.48 13.59 -7.45
N LYS A 70 -34.51 12.88 -6.98
CA LYS A 70 -35.33 13.26 -5.81
C LYS A 70 -34.86 12.60 -4.52
N GLY A 71 -33.75 11.87 -4.54
CA GLY A 71 -33.18 11.18 -3.37
C GLY A 71 -33.93 9.90 -2.96
N LYS A 72 -34.84 9.39 -3.78
CA LYS A 72 -35.58 8.14 -3.52
C LYS A 72 -34.90 6.96 -4.22
N SER A 73 -34.91 5.80 -3.55
CA SER A 73 -34.38 4.57 -4.12
C SER A 73 -35.11 4.14 -5.37
N ASP A 74 -34.39 3.93 -6.48
CA ASP A 74 -34.92 3.52 -7.77
C ASP A 74 -33.90 2.69 -8.56
N LEU A 75 -33.92 1.38 -8.37
CA LEU A 75 -33.03 0.43 -9.04
C LEU A 75 -33.27 0.30 -10.54
N SER A 76 -34.47 0.72 -11.04
CA SER A 76 -34.83 0.61 -12.45
C SER A 76 -33.97 1.49 -13.37
N ILE A 77 -33.34 2.53 -12.82
CA ILE A 77 -32.42 3.43 -13.54
C ILE A 77 -31.24 2.65 -14.13
N LEU A 78 -30.76 1.64 -13.39
CA LEU A 78 -29.67 0.75 -13.83
C LEU A 78 -30.15 -0.62 -14.32
N ASN A 79 -31.44 -0.82 -14.54
CA ASN A 79 -32.06 -2.11 -14.88
C ASN A 79 -31.82 -3.21 -13.84
N LEU A 80 -31.62 -2.85 -12.60
CA LEU A 80 -31.44 -3.79 -11.49
C LEU A 80 -32.79 -4.20 -10.90
N LYS A 81 -32.83 -5.42 -10.34
CA LYS A 81 -33.99 -5.94 -9.61
C LYS A 81 -33.76 -5.83 -8.13
N GLU A 82 -34.79 -5.48 -7.39
CA GLU A 82 -34.78 -5.55 -5.94
C GLU A 82 -34.67 -7.00 -5.47
N ASN A 83 -33.66 -7.32 -4.67
CA ASN A 83 -33.47 -8.62 -4.06
C ASN A 83 -32.92 -8.57 -2.62
N ALA A 84 -32.71 -7.37 -2.05
CA ALA A 84 -32.23 -7.16 -0.70
C ALA A 84 -32.74 -5.84 -0.10
N ASN A 85 -32.61 -5.69 1.21
CA ASN A 85 -33.10 -4.53 1.99
C ASN A 85 -32.05 -3.49 2.34
N ALA A 86 -30.92 -3.50 1.69
CA ALA A 86 -29.79 -2.59 1.95
C ALA A 86 -29.21 -2.71 3.39
N ASP A 87 -29.26 -3.89 3.98
CA ASP A 87 -28.96 -4.09 5.40
C ASP A 87 -27.49 -3.78 5.72
N PHE A 88 -26.58 -4.19 4.87
CA PHE A 88 -25.14 -3.90 5.07
C PHE A 88 -24.85 -2.41 4.95
N SER A 89 -25.31 -1.76 3.90
CA SER A 89 -25.11 -0.31 3.69
C SER A 89 -25.72 0.49 4.83
N LYS A 90 -26.91 0.13 5.32
CA LYS A 90 -27.57 0.77 6.47
C LYS A 90 -26.76 0.63 7.74
N LYS A 91 -26.23 -0.59 8.03
CA LYS A 91 -25.39 -0.87 9.21
C LYS A 91 -24.09 -0.07 9.16
N THR A 92 -23.43 -0.06 8.01
CA THR A 92 -22.15 0.64 7.81
C THR A 92 -22.30 2.15 7.99
N ILE A 93 -23.37 2.73 7.43
CA ILE A 93 -23.64 4.16 7.49
C ILE A 93 -24.08 4.59 8.89
N ALA A 94 -24.84 3.76 9.62
CA ALA A 94 -25.23 4.05 10.99
C ALA A 94 -24.03 4.25 11.92
N ASN A 95 -22.91 3.63 11.60
CA ASN A 95 -21.65 3.72 12.35
C ASN A 95 -20.71 4.84 11.84
N ASP A 96 -21.09 5.57 10.78
CA ASP A 96 -20.30 6.67 10.21
C ASP A 96 -21.15 7.96 10.15
N GLU A 97 -20.94 8.84 11.14
CA GLU A 97 -21.65 10.12 11.24
C GLU A 97 -21.46 11.03 10.03
N LYS A 98 -20.35 10.89 9.31
CA LYS A 98 -19.98 11.72 8.18
C LYS A 98 -20.75 11.32 6.93
N ILE A 99 -20.80 10.03 6.64
CA ILE A 99 -21.62 9.49 5.55
C ILE A 99 -23.09 9.81 5.84
N SER A 100 -23.55 9.64 7.08
CA SER A 100 -24.90 10.02 7.50
C SER A 100 -25.19 11.50 7.24
N LYS A 101 -24.24 12.40 7.50
CA LYS A 101 -24.38 13.84 7.22
C LYS A 101 -24.38 14.14 5.72
N LEU A 102 -23.52 13.46 4.96
CA LEU A 102 -23.47 13.60 3.48
C LEU A 102 -24.81 13.20 2.85
N LEU A 103 -25.38 12.07 3.28
CA LEU A 103 -26.68 11.59 2.78
C LEU A 103 -27.80 12.58 3.10
N LYS A 104 -27.82 13.15 4.30
CA LYS A 104 -28.77 14.19 4.67
C LYS A 104 -28.61 15.45 3.82
N ASN A 105 -27.39 15.89 3.60
CA ASN A 105 -27.10 17.06 2.75
C ASN A 105 -27.54 16.86 1.30
N LYS A 106 -27.44 15.64 0.78
CA LYS A 106 -27.90 15.26 -0.58
C LYS A 106 -29.38 14.84 -0.61
N ASN A 107 -30.10 14.90 0.51
CA ASN A 107 -31.50 14.45 0.66
C ASN A 107 -31.75 13.01 0.24
N LEU A 108 -30.81 12.09 0.49
CA LEU A 108 -30.95 10.68 0.13
C LEU A 108 -31.67 9.90 1.23
N ASP A 109 -32.81 9.27 0.88
CA ASP A 109 -33.63 8.48 1.83
C ASP A 109 -33.11 7.04 1.90
N LEU A 110 -32.20 6.78 2.82
CA LEU A 110 -31.66 5.44 3.04
C LEU A 110 -32.63 4.52 3.83
N ASN A 111 -33.54 5.06 4.65
CA ASN A 111 -34.39 4.24 5.52
C ASN A 111 -35.29 3.30 4.72
N ASN A 112 -35.83 3.81 3.62
CA ASN A 112 -36.70 3.06 2.71
C ASN A 112 -35.96 2.52 1.50
N ALA A 113 -34.63 2.63 1.46
CA ALA A 113 -33.84 2.19 0.32
C ALA A 113 -33.89 0.67 0.18
N LYS A 114 -34.04 0.24 -1.08
CA LYS A 114 -33.92 -1.14 -1.53
C LYS A 114 -32.62 -1.32 -2.28
N SER A 115 -32.07 -2.51 -2.20
CA SER A 115 -30.81 -2.82 -2.85
C SER A 115 -30.93 -4.01 -3.80
N SER A 116 -29.93 -4.10 -4.66
CA SER A 116 -29.68 -5.25 -5.50
C SER A 116 -28.34 -5.86 -5.12
N ILE A 117 -28.34 -7.15 -4.78
CA ILE A 117 -27.13 -7.93 -4.62
C ILE A 117 -26.75 -8.46 -6.00
N VAL A 118 -25.56 -8.10 -6.43
CA VAL A 118 -24.90 -8.64 -7.63
C VAL A 118 -23.66 -9.40 -7.17
N PHE A 119 -23.24 -10.39 -7.88
CA PHE A 119 -22.28 -11.41 -7.48
C PHE A 119 -22.79 -12.28 -6.32
N SER A 120 -22.63 -13.57 -6.48
CA SER A 120 -22.91 -14.54 -5.43
C SER A 120 -21.67 -14.83 -4.59
N GLU A 121 -21.86 -15.46 -3.44
CA GLU A 121 -20.74 -15.97 -2.62
C GLU A 121 -19.88 -17.03 -3.35
N ASP A 122 -20.37 -17.57 -4.46
CA ASP A 122 -19.68 -18.54 -5.31
C ASP A 122 -19.06 -17.90 -6.57
N CYS A 123 -19.15 -16.58 -6.75
CA CYS A 123 -18.63 -15.95 -7.96
C CYS A 123 -17.13 -16.18 -8.10
N MET A 124 -16.70 -16.39 -9.34
CA MET A 124 -15.29 -16.64 -9.64
C MET A 124 -14.50 -15.34 -9.73
N MET A 125 -13.19 -15.42 -9.59
CA MET A 125 -12.33 -14.25 -9.76
C MET A 125 -12.42 -13.71 -11.18
N GLY A 126 -12.45 -12.37 -11.28
CA GLY A 126 -12.56 -11.65 -12.54
C GLY A 126 -13.98 -11.55 -13.08
N GLU A 127 -15.00 -12.05 -12.36
CA GLU A 127 -16.40 -11.80 -12.74
C GLU A 127 -16.71 -10.31 -12.72
N LYS A 128 -17.47 -9.87 -13.73
CA LYS A 128 -17.83 -8.47 -13.88
C LYS A 128 -19.25 -8.27 -14.35
N ILE A 129 -19.81 -7.14 -13.96
CA ILE A 129 -21.12 -6.67 -14.44
C ILE A 129 -20.98 -5.27 -15.02
N THR A 130 -21.69 -5.00 -16.12
CA THR A 130 -21.76 -3.68 -16.72
C THR A 130 -23.19 -3.16 -16.65
N LEU A 131 -23.37 -1.99 -16.08
CA LEU A 131 -24.65 -1.31 -15.90
C LEU A 131 -24.63 0.00 -16.68
N THR A 132 -25.73 0.33 -17.37
CA THR A 132 -25.87 1.61 -18.09
C THR A 132 -26.96 2.42 -17.44
N SER A 133 -26.68 3.68 -17.12
CA SER A 133 -27.64 4.56 -16.49
C SER A 133 -28.62 5.14 -17.50
N LYS A 134 -29.91 5.08 -17.19
CA LYS A 134 -31.00 5.69 -17.98
C LYS A 134 -31.24 7.15 -17.64
N ASP A 135 -30.87 7.56 -16.41
CA ASP A 135 -31.12 8.90 -15.91
C ASP A 135 -30.02 9.31 -14.92
N LYS A 136 -29.94 10.59 -14.58
CA LYS A 136 -29.04 11.06 -13.51
C LYS A 136 -29.42 10.42 -12.19
N CYS A 137 -28.43 9.79 -11.55
CA CYS A 137 -28.63 9.11 -10.27
C CYS A 137 -27.39 9.18 -9.39
N VAL A 138 -27.55 8.82 -8.13
CA VAL A 138 -26.47 8.55 -7.19
C VAL A 138 -26.47 7.05 -6.90
N VAL A 139 -25.35 6.40 -7.14
CA VAL A 139 -25.20 4.96 -6.94
C VAL A 139 -24.31 4.74 -5.71
N MET A 140 -24.82 3.98 -4.76
CA MET A 140 -24.05 3.50 -3.63
C MET A 140 -23.71 2.04 -3.88
N ILE A 141 -22.43 1.73 -3.81
CA ILE A 141 -21.89 0.39 -4.04
C ILE A 141 -21.14 -0.03 -2.80
N ALA A 142 -21.52 -1.15 -2.22
CA ALA A 142 -20.88 -1.70 -1.03
C ALA A 142 -20.30 -3.09 -1.30
N ALA A 143 -19.21 -3.40 -0.62
CA ALA A 143 -18.57 -4.71 -0.57
C ALA A 143 -18.80 -5.32 0.83
N PRO A 144 -19.94 -5.99 1.08
CA PRO A 144 -20.27 -6.53 2.39
C PRO A 144 -19.21 -7.49 2.93
N GLY A 145 -18.95 -7.39 4.22
CA GLY A 145 -18.04 -8.24 4.96
C GLY A 145 -17.61 -7.58 6.26
N ASP A 146 -17.45 -8.38 7.29
CA ASP A 146 -16.90 -7.93 8.57
C ASP A 146 -15.37 -8.11 8.56
N ALA A 147 -14.68 -7.57 9.56
CA ALA A 147 -13.27 -7.85 9.76
C ALA A 147 -13.04 -9.37 9.78
N MET A 148 -11.92 -9.81 9.19
CA MET A 148 -11.62 -11.23 9.04
C MET A 148 -11.84 -11.99 10.35
N ASN A 149 -12.70 -12.99 10.30
CA ASN A 149 -12.94 -13.88 11.41
C ASN A 149 -11.82 -14.91 11.51
N VAL A 150 -11.26 -15.10 12.68
CA VAL A 150 -10.19 -16.06 12.95
C VAL A 150 -10.61 -17.50 12.56
N HIS A 151 -11.90 -17.82 12.65
CA HIS A 151 -12.44 -19.15 12.35
C HIS A 151 -12.70 -19.37 10.86
N GLU A 152 -13.03 -18.33 10.11
CA GLU A 152 -13.39 -18.47 8.69
C GLU A 152 -12.26 -18.09 7.74
N GLN A 153 -11.40 -17.16 8.14
CA GLN A 153 -10.21 -16.77 7.40
C GLN A 153 -10.48 -16.36 5.94
N ASN A 154 -11.66 -15.81 5.70
CA ASN A 154 -12.09 -15.33 4.40
C ASN A 154 -12.29 -13.81 4.44
N PRO A 155 -11.21 -13.02 4.24
CA PRO A 155 -11.31 -11.58 4.32
C PRO A 155 -12.25 -11.05 3.23
N PRO A 156 -13.05 -10.01 3.54
CA PRO A 156 -13.76 -9.29 2.50
C PRO A 156 -12.75 -8.65 1.55
N THR A 157 -13.02 -8.72 0.25
CA THR A 157 -12.11 -8.20 -0.77
C THR A 157 -12.64 -6.94 -1.41
N ASP A 158 -11.76 -6.23 -2.09
CA ASP A 158 -12.10 -4.98 -2.76
C ASP A 158 -12.90 -5.26 -4.05
N LEU A 159 -13.79 -4.31 -4.41
CA LEU A 159 -14.40 -4.26 -5.73
C LEU A 159 -13.80 -3.09 -6.51
N THR A 160 -13.45 -3.33 -7.76
CA THR A 160 -13.00 -2.29 -8.69
C THR A 160 -14.15 -1.82 -9.55
N ILE A 161 -14.34 -0.51 -9.66
CA ILE A 161 -15.41 0.11 -10.45
C ILE A 161 -14.77 1.02 -11.49
N PHE A 162 -15.17 0.85 -12.75
CA PHE A 162 -14.87 1.80 -13.80
C PHE A 162 -16.16 2.51 -14.21
N LEU A 163 -16.18 3.83 -14.11
CA LEU A 163 -17.26 4.67 -14.62
C LEU A 163 -16.83 5.28 -15.94
N ASN A 164 -17.42 4.78 -17.03
CA ASN A 164 -17.19 5.29 -18.37
C ASN A 164 -18.22 6.37 -18.66
N LYS A 165 -17.80 7.62 -18.72
CA LYS A 165 -18.65 8.79 -19.00
C LYS A 165 -19.10 8.78 -20.46
N ALA A 166 -20.39 8.86 -20.70
CA ALA A 166 -20.95 8.98 -22.05
C ALA A 166 -20.64 10.35 -22.69
N LYS A 167 -20.50 11.39 -21.85
CA LYS A 167 -20.13 12.73 -22.26
C LYS A 167 -18.95 13.20 -21.44
N PHE A 168 -17.82 13.40 -22.06
CA PHE A 168 -16.63 13.99 -21.46
C PHE A 168 -16.02 15.01 -22.42
N ILE A 169 -15.30 15.97 -21.86
CA ILE A 169 -14.57 16.94 -22.67
C ILE A 169 -13.22 16.29 -22.99
N GLU A 170 -12.96 16.04 -24.27
CA GLU A 170 -11.63 15.69 -24.74
C GLU A 170 -10.73 16.90 -24.44
N THR A 171 -9.85 16.76 -23.44
CA THR A 171 -8.75 17.68 -23.22
C THR A 171 -7.57 17.21 -24.06
N ASP A 172 -6.70 18.16 -24.46
CA ASP A 172 -5.49 17.88 -25.24
C ASP A 172 -4.80 16.60 -24.76
N GLU A 173 -4.31 15.82 -25.69
CA GLU A 173 -3.91 14.39 -25.61
C GLU A 173 -2.99 13.96 -24.45
N GLN A 174 -2.58 14.85 -23.59
CA GLN A 174 -1.61 14.57 -22.52
C GLN A 174 -2.08 14.97 -21.11
N PHE A 175 -3.25 15.56 -20.95
CA PHE A 175 -3.72 16.06 -19.66
C PHE A 175 -4.57 15.03 -18.94
N ILE A 176 -4.04 14.41 -17.88
CA ILE A 176 -4.75 13.40 -17.09
C ILE A 176 -4.88 13.87 -15.66
N LEU A 177 -6.10 14.09 -15.19
CA LEU A 177 -6.41 14.28 -13.79
C LEU A 177 -6.79 12.92 -13.18
N PRO A 178 -6.06 12.44 -12.15
CA PRO A 178 -6.47 11.27 -11.41
C PRO A 178 -7.81 11.54 -10.70
N ASP A 179 -8.55 10.48 -10.43
CA ASP A 179 -9.77 10.58 -9.64
C ASP A 179 -9.50 11.27 -8.29
N PRO A 180 -10.40 12.14 -7.81
CA PRO A 180 -10.26 12.71 -6.49
C PRO A 180 -10.21 11.61 -5.42
N LEU A 181 -9.29 11.74 -4.47
CA LEU A 181 -9.15 10.78 -3.35
C LEU A 181 -10.38 10.77 -2.43
N SER A 182 -11.15 11.84 -2.43
CA SER A 182 -12.45 12.03 -1.79
C SER A 182 -13.08 13.31 -2.32
N ASP A 183 -14.27 13.72 -1.85
CA ASP A 183 -14.85 15.02 -2.20
C ASP A 183 -13.87 16.15 -1.84
N PRO A 184 -13.38 16.93 -2.79
CA PRO A 184 -12.43 18.01 -2.55
C PRO A 184 -13.13 19.24 -1.94
N ILE A 185 -12.41 20.01 -1.13
CA ILE A 185 -12.85 21.33 -0.63
C ILE A 185 -12.53 22.40 -1.67
N ILE A 186 -11.33 22.30 -2.24
CA ILE A 186 -10.82 23.20 -3.28
C ILE A 186 -10.37 22.35 -4.46
N GLU A 187 -10.71 22.79 -5.67
CA GLU A 187 -10.11 22.33 -6.92
C GLU A 187 -9.66 23.57 -7.70
N GLN A 188 -8.37 23.65 -7.97
CA GLN A 188 -7.77 24.84 -8.59
C GLN A 188 -6.73 24.45 -9.64
N LEU A 189 -6.89 25.03 -10.84
CA LEU A 189 -5.90 24.95 -11.90
C LEU A 189 -4.85 26.04 -11.71
N VAL A 190 -3.59 25.67 -11.62
CA VAL A 190 -2.44 26.55 -11.72
C VAL A 190 -1.94 26.50 -13.15
N LYS A 191 -2.29 27.49 -13.94
CA LYS A 191 -1.90 27.52 -15.37
C LYS A 191 -0.39 27.57 -15.51
N ARG A 192 0.10 26.90 -16.56
CA ARG A 192 1.51 26.97 -16.92
C ARG A 192 2.05 28.39 -16.89
N ARG A 193 3.25 28.55 -16.36
CA ARG A 193 3.95 29.86 -16.23
C ARG A 193 3.29 30.83 -15.26
N THR A 194 2.43 30.36 -14.34
CA THR A 194 1.79 31.16 -13.29
C THR A 194 1.96 30.53 -11.90
N ALA A 195 1.44 31.22 -10.89
CA ALA A 195 1.31 30.69 -9.54
C ALA A 195 -0.06 31.05 -8.96
N GLU A 196 -0.57 30.23 -8.04
CA GLU A 196 -1.82 30.47 -7.34
C GLU A 196 -1.69 30.21 -5.85
N THR A 197 -2.39 31.03 -5.05
CA THR A 197 -2.43 30.91 -3.59
C THR A 197 -3.74 30.30 -3.12
N TYR A 198 -3.65 29.53 -2.02
CA TYR A 198 -4.81 28.93 -1.36
C TYR A 198 -4.53 28.75 0.15
N GLU A 199 -5.61 28.68 0.93
CA GLU A 199 -5.52 28.50 2.38
C GLU A 199 -5.97 27.08 2.77
N VAL A 200 -5.29 26.50 3.77
CA VAL A 200 -5.55 25.13 4.25
C VAL A 200 -5.53 25.14 5.77
N LYS A 201 -6.51 24.51 6.39
CA LYS A 201 -6.59 24.42 7.87
C LYS A 201 -5.79 23.24 8.41
N ALA A 202 -5.36 23.34 9.65
CA ALA A 202 -4.66 22.28 10.34
C ALA A 202 -5.44 20.93 10.27
N GLY A 203 -4.76 19.91 9.82
CA GLY A 203 -5.31 18.56 9.61
C GLY A 203 -5.91 18.28 8.24
N GLU A 204 -6.15 19.30 7.41
CA GLU A 204 -6.57 19.14 6.01
C GLU A 204 -5.41 18.67 5.13
N TYR A 205 -5.76 18.20 3.94
CA TYR A 205 -4.79 17.65 3.00
C TYR A 205 -4.70 18.50 1.73
N ILE A 206 -3.51 18.54 1.16
CA ILE A 206 -3.17 19.24 -0.08
C ILE A 206 -2.66 18.21 -1.08
N GLN A 207 -3.33 18.05 -2.21
CA GLN A 207 -2.86 17.24 -3.32
C GLN A 207 -2.39 18.16 -4.45
N ILE A 208 -1.11 18.07 -4.80
CA ILE A 208 -0.51 18.79 -5.93
C ILE A 208 -0.26 17.76 -7.01
N ILE A 209 -0.86 17.98 -8.18
CA ILE A 209 -0.93 17.02 -9.28
C ILE A 209 -0.21 17.60 -10.49
N ASP A 210 0.60 16.77 -11.14
CA ASP A 210 1.19 17.03 -12.45
C ASP A 210 0.35 16.32 -13.53
N PRO A 211 -0.65 16.99 -14.12
CA PRO A 211 -1.57 16.34 -15.06
C PRO A 211 -0.96 16.07 -16.42
N GLY A 212 0.09 16.82 -16.80
CA GLY A 212 0.79 16.64 -18.08
C GLY A 212 2.03 15.75 -18.00
N GLY A 213 2.51 15.49 -16.80
CA GLY A 213 3.81 14.86 -16.56
C GLY A 213 5.00 15.77 -16.88
N ARG A 214 6.12 15.52 -16.24
CA ARG A 214 7.39 16.26 -16.41
C ARG A 214 7.31 17.75 -16.07
N GLN A 215 6.37 18.18 -15.21
CA GLN A 215 6.17 19.56 -14.82
C GLN A 215 6.63 19.79 -13.40
N CYS A 216 7.56 20.70 -13.20
CA CYS A 216 7.97 21.17 -11.88
C CYS A 216 6.93 22.14 -11.29
N SER A 217 6.64 21.98 -10.00
CA SER A 217 5.84 22.88 -9.21
C SER A 217 6.66 23.36 -8.01
N ASP A 218 7.01 24.64 -7.98
CA ASP A 218 7.62 25.24 -6.79
C ASP A 218 6.51 25.51 -5.77
N PHE A 219 6.72 25.09 -4.54
CA PHE A 219 5.74 25.16 -3.46
C PHE A 219 6.30 25.85 -2.24
N LEU A 220 5.51 26.79 -1.69
CA LEU A 220 5.77 27.45 -0.41
C LEU A 220 4.54 27.34 0.48
N ALA A 221 4.76 27.31 1.81
CA ALA A 221 3.69 27.41 2.80
C ALA A 221 4.14 28.30 3.96
N PHE A 222 3.25 29.16 4.39
CA PHE A 222 3.43 30.07 5.51
C PHE A 222 2.50 29.67 6.65
N ASP A 223 2.95 29.81 7.91
CA ASP A 223 2.06 29.70 9.08
C ASP A 223 1.09 30.89 9.06
N THR A 224 -0.17 30.66 8.76
CA THR A 224 -1.20 31.69 8.60
C THR A 224 -1.38 32.52 9.87
N ARG A 225 -1.28 31.90 11.04
CA ARG A 225 -1.44 32.62 12.32
C ARG A 225 -0.29 33.60 12.53
N LYS A 226 0.95 33.15 12.36
CA LYS A 226 2.14 34.03 12.48
C LYS A 226 2.10 35.14 11.43
N LEU A 227 1.67 34.82 10.21
CA LEU A 227 1.55 35.80 9.12
C LEU A 227 0.53 36.87 9.46
N ASN A 228 -0.61 36.56 10.03
CA ASN A 228 -1.61 37.55 10.51
C ASN A 228 -1.08 38.42 11.64
N ASP A 229 -0.09 37.95 12.40
CA ASP A 229 0.61 38.71 13.44
C ASP A 229 1.82 39.52 12.87
N GLY A 230 1.98 39.53 11.54
CA GLY A 230 3.08 40.26 10.85
C GLY A 230 4.42 39.52 10.90
N ILE A 231 4.41 38.20 11.23
CA ILE A 231 5.61 37.38 11.32
C ILE A 231 5.62 36.38 10.16
N GLU A 232 6.59 36.50 9.27
CA GLU A 232 6.79 35.55 8.19
C GLU A 232 7.46 34.25 8.72
N SER A 233 6.70 33.21 8.93
CA SER A 233 7.20 31.87 9.20
C SER A 233 6.86 30.96 8.02
N ILE A 234 7.90 30.58 7.29
CA ILE A 234 7.82 29.82 6.04
C ILE A 234 8.54 28.46 6.20
N ILE A 235 8.19 27.51 5.39
CA ILE A 235 8.95 26.24 5.27
C ILE A 235 10.42 26.58 4.97
N ASP A 236 11.31 26.00 5.79
CA ASP A 236 12.77 26.10 5.65
C ASP A 236 13.33 24.76 5.16
N ASP A 237 13.85 24.76 3.95
CA ASP A 237 14.42 23.58 3.29
C ASP A 237 15.70 23.09 3.97
N LYS A 238 16.51 23.99 4.54
CA LYS A 238 17.75 23.63 5.26
C LYS A 238 17.44 22.96 6.60
N ALA A 239 16.53 23.56 7.39
CA ALA A 239 16.05 22.96 8.63
C ALA A 239 15.43 21.56 8.32
N THR A 240 14.60 21.49 7.30
CA THR A 240 13.97 20.24 6.85
C THR A 240 15.02 19.19 6.51
N ARG A 241 16.01 19.46 5.66
CA ARG A 241 17.06 18.49 5.32
C ARG A 241 17.87 18.06 6.53
N THR A 242 18.17 19.01 7.45
CA THR A 242 18.92 18.68 8.68
C THR A 242 18.17 17.69 9.55
N PHE A 243 16.86 17.87 9.73
CA PHE A 243 16.05 16.96 10.56
C PHE A 243 15.69 15.67 9.85
N MET A 244 15.54 15.70 8.53
CA MET A 244 15.20 14.52 7.76
C MET A 244 16.39 13.63 7.44
N GLY A 245 17.59 14.18 7.42
CA GLY A 245 18.79 13.45 7.02
C GLY A 245 18.80 13.06 5.55
N GLY A 246 18.04 13.76 4.70
CA GLY A 246 17.88 13.46 3.28
C GLY A 246 17.52 14.69 2.44
N ALA A 247 17.63 14.55 1.14
CA ALA A 247 17.37 15.61 0.18
C ALA A 247 15.89 16.05 0.13
N TYR A 248 15.00 15.13 0.45
CA TYR A 248 13.55 15.33 0.52
C TYR A 248 13.00 14.46 1.65
N PRO A 249 11.96 14.89 2.37
CA PRO A 249 11.35 14.06 3.40
C PRO A 249 10.96 12.69 2.86
N GLY A 250 11.66 11.70 3.39
CA GLY A 250 11.40 10.31 3.06
C GLY A 250 10.13 9.80 3.71
N PRO A 251 9.80 8.56 3.47
CA PRO A 251 8.64 7.91 4.05
C PRO A 251 8.80 7.64 5.55
N GLY A 252 7.70 7.32 6.17
CA GLY A 252 7.65 6.98 7.57
C GLY A 252 7.77 8.20 8.50
N LEU A 253 8.68 8.15 9.44
CA LEU A 253 8.83 9.13 10.52
C LEU A 253 9.23 10.53 10.10
N PHE A 254 9.92 10.65 8.99
CA PHE A 254 10.57 11.87 8.55
C PHE A 254 9.89 12.48 7.35
N SER A 255 8.61 12.28 7.22
CA SER A 255 7.80 12.84 6.16
C SER A 255 7.40 14.30 6.39
N LYS A 256 8.14 15.06 7.21
CA LYS A 256 7.72 16.41 7.61
C LYS A 256 8.62 17.49 7.05
N PHE A 257 8.02 18.65 6.75
CA PHE A 257 8.73 19.90 6.49
C PHE A 257 8.59 20.82 7.69
N TYR A 258 9.68 21.51 8.01
CA TYR A 258 9.82 22.38 9.18
C TYR A 258 10.00 23.83 8.77
N ASP A 259 9.62 24.76 9.64
CA ASP A 259 9.98 26.18 9.52
C ASP A 259 11.36 26.47 10.15
N GLY A 260 11.78 27.73 10.06
CA GLY A 260 13.06 28.19 10.64
C GLY A 260 13.10 28.13 12.17
N ASP A 261 11.96 28.04 12.84
CA ASP A 261 11.83 27.86 14.29
C ASP A 261 11.82 26.36 14.68
N HIS A 262 12.02 25.48 13.71
CA HIS A 262 12.04 24.01 13.87
C HIS A 262 10.69 23.40 14.21
N GLU A 263 9.60 24.09 13.88
CA GLU A 263 8.25 23.57 14.05
C GLU A 263 7.77 22.89 12.77
N ALA A 264 7.15 21.71 12.91
CA ALA A 264 6.62 20.97 11.76
C ALA A 264 5.40 21.68 11.16
N MET A 265 5.40 21.94 9.86
CA MET A 265 4.36 22.63 9.14
C MET A 265 3.48 21.72 8.31
N ILE A 266 4.08 20.83 7.55
CA ILE A 266 3.38 19.85 6.70
C ILE A 266 4.00 18.47 6.83
N GLU A 267 3.23 17.46 6.50
CA GLU A 267 3.64 16.06 6.46
C GLU A 267 3.33 15.46 5.09
N VAL A 268 4.28 14.75 4.50
CA VAL A 268 4.06 13.97 3.28
C VAL A 268 3.24 12.72 3.64
N VAL A 269 2.10 12.55 3.00
CA VAL A 269 1.21 11.40 3.22
C VAL A 269 1.31 10.43 2.06
N ARG A 270 1.26 10.95 0.82
CA ARG A 270 1.45 10.14 -0.38
C ARG A 270 2.32 10.87 -1.38
N ASP A 271 3.10 10.12 -2.10
CA ASP A 271 3.95 10.62 -3.16
C ASP A 271 4.07 9.53 -4.22
N THR A 272 3.61 9.80 -5.43
CA THR A 272 3.64 8.82 -6.53
C THR A 272 4.92 8.87 -7.34
N VAL A 273 5.81 9.84 -7.06
CA VAL A 273 7.06 10.06 -7.79
C VAL A 273 8.30 9.71 -6.97
N GLY A 274 8.36 10.16 -5.71
CA GLY A 274 9.51 9.95 -4.83
C GLY A 274 10.79 10.67 -5.28
N ARG A 275 10.65 11.71 -6.13
CA ARG A 275 11.78 12.47 -6.66
C ARG A 275 11.44 13.95 -6.73
N HIS A 276 12.05 14.74 -5.85
CA HIS A 276 11.80 16.16 -5.68
C HIS A 276 13.09 16.87 -5.24
N ASP A 277 13.10 18.20 -5.32
CA ASP A 277 14.28 18.98 -4.96
C ASP A 277 13.98 19.98 -3.83
N THR A 278 14.96 20.14 -2.96
CA THR A 278 14.98 21.12 -1.86
C THR A 278 16.32 21.88 -1.82
N PHE A 279 17.15 21.80 -2.85
CA PHE A 279 18.47 22.46 -2.89
C PHE A 279 18.44 23.73 -3.72
N ASN A 280 17.64 23.75 -4.79
CA ASN A 280 17.59 24.86 -5.72
C ASN A 280 16.53 25.87 -5.29
N LEU A 281 16.74 27.12 -5.65
CA LEU A 281 15.75 28.18 -5.52
C LEU A 281 14.63 27.99 -6.55
N ALA A 282 13.46 28.54 -6.29
CA ALA A 282 12.50 28.85 -7.35
C ALA A 282 13.21 29.68 -8.42
N CYS A 283 12.98 29.37 -9.71
CA CYS A 283 13.68 30.05 -10.80
C CYS A 283 13.53 31.56 -10.72
N THR A 284 14.59 32.30 -11.09
CA THR A 284 14.71 33.77 -10.95
C THR A 284 14.98 34.41 -12.30
N SER A 285 14.70 35.73 -12.41
CA SER A 285 15.08 36.50 -13.59
C SER A 285 16.59 36.40 -13.90
N LYS A 286 17.43 36.47 -12.84
CA LYS A 286 18.88 36.35 -13.02
C LYS A 286 19.32 35.01 -13.63
N TYR A 287 18.67 33.90 -13.25
CA TYR A 287 18.96 32.60 -13.82
C TYR A 287 18.81 32.59 -15.36
N TYR A 288 17.73 33.18 -15.86
CA TYR A 288 17.46 33.28 -17.28
C TYR A 288 18.34 34.33 -18.00
N GLU A 289 18.56 35.47 -17.35
CA GLU A 289 19.42 36.53 -17.88
C GLU A 289 20.86 36.09 -18.10
N ASP A 290 21.42 35.33 -17.14
CA ASP A 290 22.77 34.74 -17.25
C ASP A 290 22.89 33.76 -18.43
N MET A 291 21.79 33.18 -18.86
CA MET A 291 21.72 32.31 -20.06
C MET A 291 21.33 33.07 -21.34
N GLY A 292 21.13 34.40 -21.25
CA GLY A 292 20.80 35.24 -22.40
C GLY A 292 19.32 35.43 -22.66
N TYR A 293 18.41 34.96 -21.79
CA TYR A 293 16.96 35.10 -21.93
C TYR A 293 16.43 36.27 -21.12
N MET A 294 16.60 37.49 -21.61
CA MET A 294 16.15 38.71 -20.94
C MET A 294 14.63 38.80 -20.84
N GLY A 295 14.13 39.11 -19.65
CA GLY A 295 12.68 39.26 -19.41
C GLY A 295 11.87 37.99 -19.44
N HIS A 296 12.51 36.80 -19.29
CA HIS A 296 11.82 35.53 -19.18
C HIS A 296 10.94 35.46 -17.91
N ILE A 297 9.74 34.92 -18.03
CA ILE A 297 8.85 34.69 -16.89
C ILE A 297 9.52 33.71 -15.92
N ASN A 298 9.40 33.93 -14.62
CA ASN A 298 10.03 33.11 -13.61
C ASN A 298 9.12 32.94 -12.37
N CYS A 299 9.36 31.84 -11.60
CA CYS A 299 8.56 31.54 -10.44
C CYS A 299 8.69 32.53 -9.31
N THR A 300 9.87 33.14 -9.14
CA THR A 300 10.09 34.18 -8.11
C THR A 300 9.18 35.38 -8.32
N ASP A 301 9.09 35.92 -9.55
CA ASP A 301 8.20 37.04 -9.85
C ASP A 301 6.72 36.63 -9.76
N ASN A 302 6.38 35.41 -10.19
CA ASN A 302 5.03 34.86 -10.02
C ASN A 302 4.62 34.80 -8.55
N PHE A 303 5.52 34.37 -7.66
CA PHE A 303 5.29 34.36 -6.22
C PHE A 303 5.14 35.78 -5.65
N ASN A 304 6.04 36.66 -5.97
CA ASN A 304 5.97 38.06 -5.52
C ASN A 304 4.63 38.72 -5.87
N ASN A 305 4.16 38.49 -7.10
CA ASN A 305 2.88 39.03 -7.58
C ASN A 305 1.65 38.48 -6.85
N ARG A 306 1.71 37.18 -6.42
CA ARG A 306 0.58 36.53 -5.75
C ARG A 306 0.59 36.70 -4.23
N LEU A 307 1.76 36.92 -3.65
CA LEU A 307 1.94 37.09 -2.20
C LEU A 307 1.73 38.53 -1.73
N ASP A 308 1.74 39.51 -2.64
CA ASP A 308 1.50 40.92 -2.34
C ASP A 308 0.21 41.16 -1.53
N LYS A 309 -0.87 40.45 -1.87
CA LYS A 309 -2.15 40.53 -1.14
C LYS A 309 -2.12 40.07 0.32
N TYR A 310 -1.03 39.45 0.76
CA TYR A 310 -0.80 39.03 2.14
C TYR A 310 0.23 39.89 2.87
N ASP A 311 0.55 41.07 2.33
CA ASP A 311 1.58 42.01 2.83
C ASP A 311 2.98 41.37 2.95
N ILE A 312 3.27 40.37 2.14
CA ILE A 312 4.57 39.71 2.07
C ILE A 312 5.47 40.48 1.10
N ASN A 313 6.62 40.91 1.59
CA ASN A 313 7.55 41.66 0.79
C ASN A 313 8.14 40.88 -0.38
N SER A 314 8.18 41.50 -1.57
CA SER A 314 8.83 40.94 -2.75
C SER A 314 10.30 40.62 -2.50
N ARG A 315 10.77 39.49 -3.01
CA ARG A 315 12.14 38.99 -2.87
C ARG A 315 12.78 38.75 -4.24
N LYS A 316 14.11 38.74 -4.27
CA LYS A 316 14.87 38.41 -5.49
C LYS A 316 14.94 36.89 -5.74
N SER A 317 14.64 36.11 -4.73
CA SER A 317 14.60 34.64 -4.80
C SER A 317 13.78 34.05 -3.66
N TRP A 318 13.18 32.92 -3.89
CA TRP A 318 12.45 32.13 -2.91
C TRP A 318 13.08 30.74 -2.78
N SER A 319 13.33 30.31 -1.55
CA SER A 319 13.69 28.93 -1.24
C SER A 319 12.39 28.12 -1.22
N ALA A 320 12.16 27.35 -2.25
CA ALA A 320 10.90 26.61 -2.44
C ALA A 320 11.16 25.10 -2.44
N ILE A 321 10.13 24.33 -2.12
CA ILE A 321 10.14 22.90 -2.40
C ILE A 321 9.82 22.77 -3.90
N ASN A 322 10.78 22.29 -4.68
CA ASN A 322 10.62 22.10 -6.12
C ASN A 322 10.08 20.68 -6.34
N LEU A 323 8.75 20.55 -6.31
CA LEU A 323 8.08 19.27 -6.52
C LEU A 323 8.29 18.77 -7.95
N PHE A 324 8.47 17.47 -8.10
CA PHE A 324 8.73 16.78 -9.37
C PHE A 324 10.07 17.09 -10.02
N PHE A 325 10.87 17.99 -9.46
CA PHE A 325 12.15 18.37 -9.99
C PHE A 325 13.23 17.29 -9.75
N ASN A 326 13.96 16.93 -10.78
CA ASN A 326 14.95 15.86 -10.74
C ASN A 326 16.36 16.39 -10.57
N THR A 327 16.81 16.55 -9.32
CA THR A 327 18.18 16.97 -8.99
C THR A 327 19.03 15.74 -8.60
N ALA A 328 20.24 15.67 -9.11
CA ALA A 328 21.25 14.72 -8.70
C ALA A 328 22.52 15.46 -8.23
N ILE A 329 23.21 14.88 -7.24
CA ILE A 329 24.52 15.32 -6.77
C ILE A 329 25.46 14.14 -6.97
N ASP A 330 26.51 14.34 -7.76
CA ASP A 330 27.48 13.29 -8.05
C ASP A 330 28.56 13.15 -6.94
N ALA A 331 29.45 12.20 -7.12
CA ALA A 331 30.55 11.94 -6.19
C ALA A 331 31.55 13.11 -6.10
N ASN A 332 31.54 14.05 -7.03
CA ASN A 332 32.38 15.25 -7.06
C ASN A 332 31.66 16.47 -6.48
N ASN A 333 30.49 16.29 -5.88
CA ASN A 333 29.60 17.36 -5.38
C ASN A 333 29.09 18.31 -6.48
N VAL A 334 29.01 17.86 -7.72
CA VAL A 334 28.38 18.60 -8.83
C VAL A 334 26.89 18.34 -8.81
N ALA A 335 26.11 19.41 -8.66
CA ALA A 335 24.66 19.34 -8.81
C ALA A 335 24.29 19.40 -10.29
N SER A 336 23.46 18.49 -10.73
CA SER A 336 22.85 18.46 -12.05
C SER A 336 21.35 18.22 -11.91
N PHE A 337 20.60 18.63 -12.93
CA PHE A 337 19.17 18.31 -13.02
C PHE A 337 18.86 17.80 -14.42
N ASP A 338 17.90 16.89 -14.49
CA ASP A 338 17.50 16.17 -15.68
C ASP A 338 15.98 16.20 -15.79
N GLU A 339 15.42 15.61 -16.83
CA GLU A 339 13.97 15.55 -16.99
C GLU A 339 13.28 14.96 -15.75
N PRO A 340 12.16 15.57 -15.33
CA PRO A 340 11.36 15.04 -14.23
C PRO A 340 10.89 13.61 -14.45
N TRP A 341 10.77 12.86 -13.37
CA TRP A 341 10.27 11.49 -13.40
C TRP A 341 8.75 11.40 -13.32
N SER A 342 8.08 12.52 -13.09
CA SER A 342 6.62 12.54 -13.04
C SER A 342 6.01 12.18 -14.39
N ARG A 343 4.93 11.43 -14.33
CA ARG A 343 4.09 11.03 -15.46
C ARG A 343 2.76 11.75 -15.38
N PRO A 344 2.00 11.85 -16.47
CA PRO A 344 0.67 12.43 -16.43
C PRO A 344 -0.20 11.82 -15.31
N GLY A 345 -0.70 12.69 -14.42
CA GLY A 345 -1.52 12.28 -13.28
C GLY A 345 -0.78 11.96 -11.99
N ASP A 346 0.55 11.99 -11.97
CA ASP A 346 1.33 11.84 -10.74
C ASP A 346 1.07 13.00 -9.78
N TYR A 347 1.20 12.73 -8.47
CA TYR A 347 0.89 13.73 -7.44
C TYR A 347 1.67 13.53 -6.15
N VAL A 348 1.69 14.59 -5.34
CA VAL A 348 2.06 14.55 -3.92
C VAL A 348 0.84 14.93 -3.08
N LEU A 349 0.59 14.21 -2.00
CA LEU A 349 -0.43 14.50 -1.00
C LEU A 349 0.24 14.88 0.32
N PHE A 350 0.04 16.11 0.74
CA PHE A 350 0.48 16.61 2.03
C PHE A 350 -0.67 16.65 3.04
N ARG A 351 -0.32 16.64 4.32
CA ARG A 351 -1.22 16.98 5.42
C ARG A 351 -0.71 18.24 6.09
N ALA A 352 -1.54 19.24 6.20
CA ALA A 352 -1.25 20.46 6.97
C ALA A 352 -1.23 20.15 8.47
N LEU A 353 -0.17 20.55 9.17
CA LEU A 353 -0.04 20.39 10.62
C LEU A 353 -0.42 21.67 11.37
N LYS A 354 -0.49 22.78 10.64
CA LYS A 354 -0.92 24.11 11.08
C LYS A 354 -1.90 24.70 10.07
N ASP A 355 -2.53 25.83 10.40
CA ASP A 355 -3.24 26.63 9.40
C ASP A 355 -2.19 27.27 8.49
N LEU A 356 -2.31 27.05 7.20
CA LEU A 356 -1.30 27.41 6.21
C LEU A 356 -1.87 28.31 5.11
N THR A 357 -1.08 29.31 4.72
CA THR A 357 -1.22 30.05 3.46
C THR A 357 -0.20 29.47 2.49
N CYS A 358 -0.70 28.77 1.47
CA CYS A 358 0.11 28.05 0.50
C CYS A 358 0.16 28.77 -0.83
N ILE A 359 1.24 28.53 -1.59
CA ILE A 359 1.35 28.94 -2.99
C ILE A 359 2.03 27.83 -3.78
N SER A 360 1.45 27.50 -4.94
CA SER A 360 2.04 26.56 -5.92
C SER A 360 2.24 27.27 -7.25
N SER A 361 3.37 27.01 -7.91
CA SER A 361 3.63 27.45 -9.28
C SER A 361 3.46 26.29 -10.26
N ALA A 362 3.23 26.63 -11.53
CA ALA A 362 3.57 25.77 -12.66
C ALA A 362 4.79 26.42 -13.33
N CYS A 363 5.97 25.87 -13.06
CA CYS A 363 7.26 26.47 -13.40
C CYS A 363 7.36 26.79 -14.90
N PRO A 364 7.80 28.01 -15.27
CA PRO A 364 7.83 28.46 -16.67
C PRO A 364 9.06 28.00 -17.45
N CYS A 365 10.01 27.30 -16.86
CA CYS A 365 11.27 26.96 -17.49
C CYS A 365 11.06 26.12 -18.76
N ASP A 366 11.48 26.62 -19.89
CA ASP A 366 11.47 25.96 -21.20
C ASP A 366 12.85 25.99 -21.90
N VAL A 367 13.87 26.39 -21.13
CA VAL A 367 15.25 26.53 -21.65
C VAL A 367 16.16 25.36 -21.30
N ASP A 368 15.68 24.45 -20.47
CA ASP A 368 16.38 23.25 -20.03
C ASP A 368 15.42 22.07 -19.77
N GLY A 369 15.93 20.97 -19.23
CA GLY A 369 15.18 19.75 -18.96
C GLY A 369 14.21 19.84 -17.78
N ALA A 370 14.20 20.91 -16.98
CA ALA A 370 13.43 21.00 -15.72
C ALA A 370 11.93 20.77 -15.86
N ASN A 371 11.35 21.07 -17.03
CA ASN A 371 9.95 20.79 -17.38
C ASN A 371 9.84 20.01 -18.69
N GLY A 372 10.85 19.20 -19.02
CA GLY A 372 10.90 18.49 -20.31
C GLY A 372 10.82 19.43 -21.52
N TRP A 373 11.35 20.64 -21.41
CA TRP A 373 11.34 21.73 -22.40
C TRP A 373 9.93 22.25 -22.79
N ASN A 374 8.89 21.77 -22.18
CA ASN A 374 7.50 22.15 -22.50
C ASN A 374 6.65 22.31 -21.24
N PRO A 375 6.63 23.48 -20.62
CA PRO A 375 5.83 23.73 -19.41
C PRO A 375 4.35 23.41 -19.61
N THR A 376 3.78 22.72 -18.65
CA THR A 376 2.36 22.35 -18.59
C THR A 376 1.70 22.92 -17.33
N ASP A 377 0.43 22.62 -17.13
CA ASP A 377 -0.33 23.11 -15.97
C ASP A 377 -0.06 22.21 -14.75
N ILE A 378 -0.31 22.76 -13.55
CA ILE A 378 -0.40 22.03 -12.29
C ILE A 378 -1.83 22.11 -11.77
N PHE A 379 -2.28 21.09 -11.06
CA PHE A 379 -3.62 21.09 -10.48
C PHE A 379 -3.53 20.84 -8.97
N VAL A 380 -4.31 21.60 -8.20
CA VAL A 380 -4.32 21.52 -6.73
C VAL A 380 -5.70 21.12 -6.25
N ARG A 381 -5.76 20.13 -5.35
CA ARG A 381 -6.97 19.77 -4.59
C ARG A 381 -6.68 19.80 -3.11
N THR A 382 -7.68 20.21 -2.33
CA THR A 382 -7.61 20.09 -0.87
C THR A 382 -8.73 19.20 -0.36
N TYR A 383 -8.48 18.50 0.76
CA TYR A 383 -9.44 17.56 1.34
C TYR A 383 -9.61 17.78 2.83
N SER A 384 -10.79 17.45 3.34
CA SER A 384 -11.15 17.60 4.75
C SER A 384 -10.22 16.79 5.67
N LYS A 385 -9.88 17.36 6.83
CA LYS A 385 -9.18 16.69 7.94
C LYS A 385 -9.88 15.43 8.45
N GLU A 386 -11.15 15.31 8.15
CA GLU A 386 -11.98 14.18 8.50
C GLU A 386 -11.61 12.90 7.73
N LYS A 387 -10.96 13.05 6.60
CA LYS A 387 -10.48 11.92 5.80
C LYS A 387 -9.19 11.37 6.41
N LYS A 388 -8.98 10.07 6.25
CA LYS A 388 -7.74 9.41 6.65
C LYS A 388 -7.17 8.71 5.45
N TYR A 389 -5.98 9.11 5.07
CA TYR A 389 -5.23 8.46 4.00
C TYR A 389 -4.05 7.70 4.60
N SER A 390 -3.83 6.47 4.13
CA SER A 390 -2.64 5.70 4.49
C SER A 390 -1.40 6.38 3.93
N LYS A 391 -0.31 6.38 4.68
CA LYS A 391 0.97 6.88 4.20
C LYS A 391 1.57 5.91 3.19
N ALA A 392 1.94 6.42 2.03
CA ALA A 392 2.52 5.63 0.97
C ALA A 392 3.38 6.52 0.05
N ILE A 393 4.65 6.19 -0.09
CA ILE A 393 5.58 6.91 -0.95
C ILE A 393 6.10 5.98 -2.03
N ALA A 394 6.06 6.45 -3.27
CA ALA A 394 6.55 5.69 -4.40
C ALA A 394 8.07 5.56 -4.36
N PHE A 395 8.51 4.36 -4.62
CA PHE A 395 9.91 4.06 -4.92
C PHE A 395 10.03 3.66 -6.37
N ARG A 396 10.85 4.39 -7.13
CA ARG A 396 11.22 4.07 -8.51
C ARG A 396 12.71 3.89 -8.61
N MET A 397 13.14 2.80 -9.21
CA MET A 397 14.57 2.59 -9.48
C MET A 397 15.02 3.29 -10.77
N LYS A 398 14.11 3.47 -11.72
CA LYS A 398 14.35 4.08 -13.03
C LYS A 398 13.13 4.89 -13.44
N THR A 399 13.33 5.85 -14.33
CA THR A 399 12.29 6.73 -14.89
C THR A 399 11.10 5.99 -15.50
N ASP A 400 11.37 4.87 -16.16
CA ASP A 400 10.37 4.05 -16.86
C ASP A 400 9.76 2.93 -16.03
N SER A 401 10.26 2.70 -14.80
CA SER A 401 9.67 1.70 -13.91
C SER A 401 8.32 2.17 -13.34
N GLU A 402 7.42 1.22 -13.10
CA GLU A 402 6.19 1.51 -12.38
C GLU A 402 6.50 1.88 -10.92
N PRO A 403 5.82 2.90 -10.35
CA PRO A 403 6.01 3.26 -8.96
C PRO A 403 5.48 2.14 -8.05
N LYS A 404 6.31 1.70 -7.11
CA LYS A 404 5.90 0.83 -6.01
C LYS A 404 5.63 1.69 -4.80
N LEU A 405 4.40 1.71 -4.30
CA LEU A 405 4.08 2.44 -3.07
C LEU A 405 4.55 1.65 -1.87
N THR A 406 5.35 2.33 -1.04
CA THR A 406 5.82 1.79 0.23
C THR A 406 4.88 2.22 1.35
N GLN A 407 4.45 1.26 2.16
CA GLN A 407 3.43 1.45 3.19
C GLN A 407 4.03 1.29 4.60
N GLU A 408 3.32 1.82 5.59
CA GLU A 408 3.59 1.54 7.00
C GLU A 408 2.92 0.22 7.40
N THR A 409 3.61 -0.59 8.19
CA THR A 409 2.98 -1.76 8.83
C THR A 409 2.06 -1.33 9.98
N GLY A 410 1.21 -2.22 10.47
CA GLY A 410 0.43 -1.96 11.68
C GLY A 410 1.28 -1.69 12.93
N PHE A 411 2.51 -2.22 12.95
CA PHE A 411 3.49 -2.00 14.03
C PHE A 411 4.32 -0.73 13.87
N HIS A 412 4.29 -0.08 12.72
CA HIS A 412 5.17 1.05 12.40
C HIS A 412 5.08 2.18 13.43
N LYS A 413 3.88 2.48 13.94
CA LYS A 413 3.69 3.48 15.00
C LYS A 413 4.56 3.19 16.23
N LYS A 414 4.71 1.93 16.61
CA LYS A 414 5.48 1.50 17.78
C LYS A 414 6.97 1.38 17.50
N THR A 415 7.34 0.78 16.38
CA THR A 415 8.75 0.67 15.99
C THR A 415 9.36 2.03 15.73
N SER A 416 8.57 2.97 15.23
CA SER A 416 9.01 4.33 14.96
C SER A 416 9.26 5.21 16.19
N GLU A 417 8.75 4.82 17.35
CA GLU A 417 9.12 5.43 18.63
C GLU A 417 10.54 5.04 19.08
N LEU A 418 11.09 3.94 18.55
CA LEU A 418 12.34 3.33 18.98
C LEU A 418 13.51 3.52 18.01
N THR A 419 13.25 3.82 16.76
CA THR A 419 14.27 4.06 15.74
C THR A 419 13.77 5.00 14.65
N ARG A 420 14.73 5.58 13.95
CA ARG A 420 14.53 6.35 12.72
C ARG A 420 15.16 5.66 11.51
N ASN A 421 15.90 4.59 11.71
CA ASN A 421 16.57 3.85 10.65
C ASN A 421 15.61 2.82 10.04
N PHE A 422 14.89 3.24 9.01
CA PHE A 422 13.97 2.39 8.25
C PHE A 422 14.48 2.18 6.83
N VAL A 423 14.20 1.01 6.29
CA VAL A 423 14.46 0.65 4.89
C VAL A 423 13.17 0.16 4.23
N GLU A 424 13.08 0.35 2.93
CA GLU A 424 12.02 -0.25 2.13
C GLU A 424 12.27 -1.75 2.02
N TYR A 425 11.26 -2.54 2.34
CA TYR A 425 11.30 -3.99 2.21
C TYR A 425 9.95 -4.50 1.70
N LYS A 426 9.96 -4.97 0.45
CA LYS A 426 8.77 -5.56 -0.20
C LYS A 426 7.50 -4.71 -0.10
N GLY A 427 7.63 -3.41 -0.31
CA GLY A 427 6.53 -2.45 -0.26
C GLY A 427 6.17 -1.94 1.13
N PHE A 428 6.97 -2.23 2.15
CA PHE A 428 6.75 -1.74 3.52
C PHE A 428 8.02 -1.13 4.11
N TRP A 429 7.82 -0.22 5.08
CA TRP A 429 8.89 0.37 5.87
C TRP A 429 9.17 -0.49 7.09
N LEU A 430 10.34 -1.12 7.12
CA LEU A 430 10.83 -1.88 8.26
C LEU A 430 12.03 -1.23 8.92
N ALA A 431 12.15 -1.38 10.24
CA ALA A 431 13.33 -0.97 10.97
C ALA A 431 14.55 -1.78 10.52
N ASN A 432 15.61 -1.09 10.10
CA ASN A 432 16.89 -1.71 9.76
C ASN A 432 17.65 -2.14 11.01
N ASN A 433 17.71 -1.23 12.00
CA ASN A 433 18.16 -1.49 13.37
C ASN A 433 17.50 -0.48 14.32
N PHE A 434 17.67 -0.67 15.63
CA PHE A 434 17.08 0.21 16.63
C PHE A 434 18.14 1.07 17.33
N THR A 435 17.87 2.37 17.46
CA THR A 435 18.84 3.40 17.88
C THR A 435 19.50 3.10 19.23
N ASN A 436 18.74 2.59 20.21
CA ASN A 436 19.24 2.37 21.58
C ASN A 436 19.88 0.99 21.80
N SER A 437 19.72 0.06 20.86
CA SER A 437 20.30 -1.29 20.93
C SER A 437 21.45 -1.47 19.94
N GLY A 438 21.18 -1.22 18.68
CA GLY A 438 22.10 -1.52 17.59
C GLY A 438 22.19 -3.03 17.30
N THR A 439 22.67 -3.35 16.13
CA THR A 439 22.62 -4.68 15.52
C THR A 439 23.20 -5.79 16.42
N ILE A 440 24.33 -5.55 17.08
CA ILE A 440 25.00 -6.59 17.91
C ILE A 440 24.21 -6.90 19.19
N LYS A 441 23.66 -5.87 19.85
CA LYS A 441 22.83 -6.09 21.05
C LYS A 441 21.52 -6.78 20.70
N GLU A 442 20.92 -6.45 19.56
CA GLU A 442 19.72 -7.09 19.03
C GLU A 442 19.98 -8.57 18.74
N TYR A 443 21.08 -8.87 18.04
CA TYR A 443 21.54 -10.23 17.79
C TYR A 443 21.74 -11.02 19.10
N THR A 444 22.48 -10.46 20.06
CA THR A 444 22.77 -11.12 21.36
C THR A 444 21.47 -11.36 22.14
N ALA A 445 20.53 -10.40 22.12
CA ALA A 445 19.24 -10.56 22.78
C ALA A 445 18.42 -11.72 22.19
N CYS A 446 18.49 -11.96 20.87
CA CYS A 446 17.86 -13.10 20.24
C CYS A 446 18.39 -14.43 20.76
N ARG A 447 19.72 -14.54 20.94
CA ARG A 447 20.37 -15.79 21.40
C ARG A 447 20.20 -16.05 22.88
N GLU A 448 20.22 -15.01 23.71
CA GLU A 448 20.31 -15.16 25.17
C GLU A 448 19.02 -14.84 25.93
N ARG A 449 18.11 -14.06 25.33
CA ARG A 449 16.93 -13.50 26.02
C ARG A 449 15.65 -13.66 25.22
N ALA A 450 15.20 -12.58 24.63
CA ALA A 450 14.06 -12.55 23.71
C ALA A 450 14.10 -11.29 22.86
N ILE A 451 13.58 -11.40 21.65
CA ILE A 451 13.37 -10.29 20.72
C ILE A 451 11.94 -10.24 20.21
N ALA A 452 11.58 -9.08 19.69
CA ALA A 452 10.39 -8.92 18.87
C ALA A 452 10.79 -8.25 17.54
N THR A 453 10.34 -8.82 16.40
CA THR A 453 10.62 -8.32 15.07
C THR A 453 9.36 -8.32 14.20
N ASP A 454 9.17 -7.24 13.44
CA ASP A 454 8.05 -7.08 12.52
C ASP A 454 8.33 -7.83 11.21
N LEU A 455 7.50 -8.83 10.91
CA LEU A 455 7.55 -9.63 9.69
C LEU A 455 6.32 -9.42 8.78
N SER A 456 5.61 -8.32 8.98
CA SER A 456 4.36 -8.02 8.24
C SER A 456 4.51 -7.99 6.70
N PRO A 457 5.66 -7.65 6.10
CA PRO A 457 5.82 -7.69 4.65
C PRO A 457 5.76 -9.07 3.99
N LEU A 458 5.89 -10.15 4.74
CA LEU A 458 5.69 -11.49 4.19
C LEU A 458 4.34 -11.57 3.47
N ARG A 459 4.31 -12.13 2.28
CA ARG A 459 3.09 -12.28 1.49
C ARG A 459 2.20 -13.37 2.05
N LYS A 460 0.92 -13.08 2.20
CA LYS A 460 -0.07 -14.01 2.74
C LYS A 460 -1.18 -14.19 1.71
N PHE A 461 -1.39 -15.43 1.31
CA PHE A 461 -2.50 -15.79 0.41
C PHE A 461 -3.40 -16.79 1.09
N GLU A 462 -4.72 -16.50 1.10
CA GLU A 462 -5.75 -17.44 1.47
C GLU A 462 -6.16 -18.25 0.25
N ILE A 463 -6.09 -19.55 0.34
CA ILE A 463 -6.50 -20.48 -0.71
C ILE A 463 -7.69 -21.28 -0.19
N LEU A 464 -8.86 -21.04 -0.78
CA LEU A 464 -10.13 -21.61 -0.33
C LEU A 464 -10.81 -22.32 -1.48
N GLY A 465 -11.55 -23.36 -1.16
CA GLY A 465 -12.41 -24.05 -2.11
C GLY A 465 -12.16 -25.54 -2.22
N PRO A 466 -13.07 -26.28 -2.87
CA PRO A 466 -13.05 -27.74 -2.89
C PRO A 466 -11.79 -28.35 -3.52
N ASP A 467 -11.08 -27.60 -4.37
CA ASP A 467 -9.83 -28.04 -4.98
C ASP A 467 -8.57 -27.39 -4.35
N ALA A 468 -8.70 -26.73 -3.20
CA ALA A 468 -7.58 -26.03 -2.55
C ALA A 468 -6.45 -27.02 -2.19
N GLU A 469 -6.78 -28.19 -1.61
CA GLU A 469 -5.78 -29.22 -1.31
C GLU A 469 -5.11 -29.76 -2.58
N ASN A 470 -5.87 -29.97 -3.65
CA ASN A 470 -5.34 -30.46 -4.92
C ASN A 470 -4.38 -29.41 -5.55
N LEU A 471 -4.73 -28.13 -5.51
CA LEU A 471 -3.86 -27.06 -6.00
C LEU A 471 -2.55 -27.01 -5.20
N MET A 472 -2.63 -26.97 -3.87
CA MET A 472 -1.43 -26.90 -3.04
C MET A 472 -0.59 -28.18 -3.13
N GLN A 473 -1.22 -29.35 -3.30
CA GLN A 473 -0.52 -30.62 -3.55
C GLN A 473 0.24 -30.59 -4.88
N TYR A 474 -0.32 -29.93 -5.90
CA TYR A 474 0.27 -29.86 -7.24
C TYR A 474 1.38 -28.79 -7.35
N THR A 475 1.25 -27.66 -6.65
CA THR A 475 2.18 -26.52 -6.78
C THR A 475 3.35 -26.55 -5.79
N LEU A 476 3.27 -27.30 -4.71
CA LEU A 476 4.30 -27.36 -3.67
C LEU A 476 5.04 -28.71 -3.68
N THR A 477 6.28 -28.70 -3.25
CA THR A 477 7.11 -29.92 -3.22
C THR A 477 6.69 -30.87 -2.11
N ARG A 478 6.25 -30.39 -0.93
CA ARG A 478 5.78 -31.22 0.20
C ARG A 478 4.48 -31.97 -0.10
N ASN A 479 4.26 -33.04 0.61
CA ASN A 479 2.99 -33.83 0.55
C ASN A 479 1.93 -33.15 1.44
N VAL A 480 1.13 -32.26 0.84
CA VAL A 480 0.10 -31.45 1.52
C VAL A 480 -1.04 -32.30 2.07
N LYS A 481 -1.37 -33.41 1.42
CA LYS A 481 -2.43 -34.36 1.87
C LYS A 481 -2.14 -34.99 3.22
N LYS A 482 -0.87 -35.01 3.67
CA LYS A 482 -0.47 -35.49 4.98
C LYS A 482 -0.62 -34.51 6.12
N LEU A 483 -0.95 -33.26 5.81
CA LEU A 483 -1.10 -32.22 6.83
C LEU A 483 -2.44 -32.36 7.56
N SER A 484 -2.41 -32.29 8.87
CA SER A 484 -3.60 -32.12 9.70
C SER A 484 -3.96 -30.64 9.85
N VAL A 485 -5.23 -30.33 10.10
CA VAL A 485 -5.65 -28.97 10.46
C VAL A 485 -4.89 -28.51 11.71
N GLY A 486 -4.46 -27.26 11.74
CA GLY A 486 -3.58 -26.71 12.79
C GLY A 486 -2.08 -26.95 12.55
N GLN A 487 -1.71 -27.59 11.46
CA GLN A 487 -0.30 -27.84 11.10
C GLN A 487 0.22 -26.82 10.10
N VAL A 488 1.49 -26.48 10.26
CA VAL A 488 2.29 -25.70 9.34
C VAL A 488 3.34 -26.60 8.69
N VAL A 489 3.74 -26.33 7.46
CA VAL A 489 4.87 -27.00 6.82
C VAL A 489 5.70 -26.00 6.02
N TYR A 490 7.01 -26.10 6.15
CA TYR A 490 7.94 -25.38 5.28
C TYR A 490 8.16 -26.19 4.00
N THR A 491 8.12 -25.52 2.85
CA THR A 491 8.14 -26.16 1.53
C THR A 491 8.67 -25.21 0.46
N ALA A 492 9.16 -25.77 -0.65
CA ALA A 492 9.49 -25.00 -1.84
C ALA A 492 8.33 -25.01 -2.84
N MET A 493 8.25 -23.93 -3.63
CA MET A 493 7.45 -23.79 -4.85
C MET A 493 8.43 -23.71 -6.02
N CYS A 494 8.24 -24.53 -7.05
CA CYS A 494 9.19 -24.64 -8.16
C CYS A 494 8.51 -24.37 -9.50
N TYR A 495 9.32 -23.93 -10.45
CA TYR A 495 8.99 -23.94 -11.88
C TYR A 495 9.03 -25.36 -12.45
N GLU A 496 8.56 -25.51 -13.68
CA GLU A 496 8.59 -26.78 -14.41
C GLU A 496 10.01 -27.32 -14.62
N ASN A 497 11.02 -26.46 -14.70
CA ASN A 497 12.44 -26.83 -14.82
C ASN A 497 13.09 -27.28 -13.49
N GLY A 498 12.31 -27.30 -12.40
CA GLY A 498 12.78 -27.70 -11.05
C GLY A 498 13.51 -26.63 -10.27
N CYS A 499 13.75 -25.43 -10.83
CA CYS A 499 14.29 -24.30 -10.07
C CYS A 499 13.22 -23.67 -9.17
N MET A 500 13.66 -23.00 -8.13
CA MET A 500 12.76 -22.42 -7.12
C MET A 500 12.10 -21.13 -7.65
N LEU A 501 10.79 -21.05 -7.44
CA LEU A 501 10.04 -19.82 -7.62
C LEU A 501 9.99 -19.04 -6.30
N ASP A 502 9.74 -19.74 -5.20
CA ASP A 502 9.63 -19.17 -3.86
C ASP A 502 9.84 -20.29 -2.82
N ASP A 503 10.10 -19.91 -1.60
CA ASP A 503 10.03 -20.77 -0.42
C ASP A 503 9.08 -20.16 0.61
N GLY A 504 8.52 -21.01 1.47
CA GLY A 504 7.59 -20.48 2.45
C GLY A 504 6.93 -21.53 3.32
N THR A 505 5.94 -21.07 4.07
CA THR A 505 5.17 -21.94 4.96
C THR A 505 3.71 -22.04 4.51
N LEU A 506 3.21 -23.26 4.54
CA LEU A 506 1.81 -23.56 4.27
C LEU A 506 1.11 -23.90 5.58
N PHE A 507 0.08 -23.16 5.93
CA PHE A 507 -0.82 -23.39 7.06
C PHE A 507 -2.06 -24.13 6.57
N LYS A 508 -2.44 -25.24 7.21
CA LYS A 508 -3.72 -25.90 6.96
C LYS A 508 -4.74 -25.44 8.01
N LEU A 509 -5.57 -24.46 7.62
CA LEU A 509 -6.56 -23.83 8.48
C LEU A 509 -7.85 -24.62 8.58
N GLY A 510 -8.19 -25.35 7.54
CA GLY A 510 -9.35 -26.23 7.43
C GLY A 510 -9.14 -27.28 6.35
N GLN A 511 -10.17 -28.08 6.06
CA GLN A 511 -10.06 -29.11 5.03
C GLN A 511 -9.83 -28.50 3.64
N ASP A 512 -10.58 -27.45 3.32
CA ASP A 512 -10.56 -26.73 2.04
C ASP A 512 -10.03 -25.31 2.19
N ASN A 513 -9.22 -25.05 3.23
CA ASN A 513 -8.75 -23.72 3.59
C ASN A 513 -7.27 -23.77 4.00
N PHE A 514 -6.44 -23.09 3.21
CA PHE A 514 -5.00 -23.01 3.39
C PHE A 514 -4.54 -21.56 3.37
N ARG A 515 -3.43 -21.28 4.05
CA ARG A 515 -2.71 -20.00 3.94
C ARG A 515 -1.28 -20.28 3.50
N TRP A 516 -0.90 -19.68 2.39
CA TRP A 516 0.48 -19.63 1.94
C TRP A 516 1.15 -18.36 2.47
N ILE A 517 2.29 -18.53 3.11
CA ILE A 517 3.16 -17.42 3.53
C ILE A 517 4.45 -17.55 2.74
N GLY A 518 4.67 -16.64 1.81
CA GLY A 518 5.83 -16.64 0.93
C GLY A 518 6.59 -15.33 0.93
N GLY A 519 7.63 -15.30 0.12
CA GLY A 519 8.50 -14.15 0.00
C GLY A 519 8.03 -13.13 -1.03
N ASP A 520 7.30 -13.53 -2.06
CA ASP A 520 6.98 -12.68 -3.21
C ASP A 520 5.50 -12.74 -3.60
N GLU A 521 4.99 -11.62 -4.12
CA GLU A 521 3.61 -11.50 -4.62
C GLU A 521 3.34 -12.44 -5.80
N TYR A 522 4.37 -12.71 -6.61
CA TYR A 522 4.24 -13.58 -7.79
C TYR A 522 3.84 -15.00 -7.44
N SER A 523 4.15 -15.49 -6.24
CA SER A 523 3.70 -16.82 -5.78
C SER A 523 2.16 -16.92 -5.78
N GLY A 524 1.45 -15.86 -5.44
CA GLY A 524 -0.02 -15.79 -5.53
C GLY A 524 -0.53 -15.81 -6.97
N GLU A 525 0.10 -15.08 -7.86
CA GLU A 525 -0.25 -15.08 -9.29
C GLU A 525 0.04 -16.45 -9.93
N TRP A 526 1.17 -17.06 -9.60
CA TRP A 526 1.49 -18.41 -10.01
C TRP A 526 0.41 -19.41 -9.59
N LEU A 527 -0.06 -19.33 -8.35
CA LEU A 527 -1.15 -20.18 -7.86
C LEU A 527 -2.43 -19.99 -8.68
N LYS A 528 -2.80 -18.73 -9.00
CA LYS A 528 -3.97 -18.41 -9.84
C LYS A 528 -3.83 -18.98 -11.26
N GLU A 529 -2.64 -18.87 -11.85
CA GLU A 529 -2.34 -19.43 -13.17
C GLU A 529 -2.48 -20.98 -13.18
N GLN A 530 -1.90 -21.65 -12.19
CA GLN A 530 -1.96 -23.11 -12.10
C GLN A 530 -3.39 -23.60 -11.83
N ALA A 531 -4.15 -22.90 -10.99
CA ALA A 531 -5.55 -23.18 -10.76
C ALA A 531 -6.36 -23.10 -12.06
N LYS A 532 -6.13 -22.06 -12.85
CA LYS A 532 -6.76 -21.87 -14.18
C LYS A 532 -6.36 -22.96 -15.15
N LYS A 533 -5.06 -23.29 -15.26
CA LYS A 533 -4.55 -24.36 -16.15
C LYS A 533 -5.18 -25.73 -15.84
N LYS A 534 -5.41 -26.03 -14.55
CA LYS A 534 -6.01 -27.30 -14.10
C LYS A 534 -7.53 -27.24 -13.97
N ASN A 535 -8.15 -26.11 -14.21
CA ASN A 535 -9.59 -25.88 -14.01
C ASN A 535 -10.05 -26.21 -12.59
N TYR A 536 -9.23 -25.87 -11.58
CA TYR A 536 -9.54 -26.08 -10.18
C TYR A 536 -10.51 -25.03 -9.65
N LYS A 537 -11.51 -25.45 -8.89
CA LYS A 537 -12.47 -24.56 -8.23
C LYS A 537 -11.88 -24.08 -6.91
N VAL A 538 -11.16 -22.97 -6.96
CA VAL A 538 -10.50 -22.31 -5.81
C VAL A 538 -10.63 -20.81 -5.90
N TRP A 539 -10.55 -20.17 -4.74
CA TRP A 539 -10.43 -18.71 -4.58
C TRP A 539 -9.10 -18.42 -3.90
N ILE A 540 -8.28 -17.57 -4.52
CA ILE A 540 -6.97 -17.20 -4.03
C ILE A 540 -7.02 -15.69 -3.76
N LYS A 541 -6.90 -15.35 -2.49
CA LYS A 541 -7.04 -13.97 -2.01
C LYS A 541 -5.76 -13.52 -1.31
N SER A 542 -5.29 -12.31 -1.64
CA SER A 542 -4.23 -11.69 -0.83
C SER A 542 -4.80 -11.27 0.52
N ALA A 543 -4.13 -11.66 1.58
CA ALA A 543 -4.43 -11.27 2.95
C ALA A 543 -3.31 -10.43 3.57
N THR A 544 -2.31 -10.02 2.79
CA THR A 544 -1.14 -9.29 3.26
C THR A 544 -1.52 -8.01 4.00
N ASP A 545 -2.47 -7.23 3.45
CA ASP A 545 -2.94 -5.99 4.07
C ASP A 545 -3.93 -6.19 5.23
N HIS A 546 -4.40 -7.43 5.44
CA HIS A 546 -5.35 -7.77 6.50
C HIS A 546 -4.72 -8.51 7.67
N ILE A 547 -3.53 -9.09 7.46
CA ILE A 547 -2.83 -9.88 8.46
C ILE A 547 -1.39 -9.42 8.54
N HIS A 548 -1.06 -8.78 9.66
CA HIS A 548 0.31 -8.45 10.00
C HIS A 548 0.83 -9.41 11.07
N ASN A 549 2.15 -9.57 11.15
CA ASN A 549 2.72 -10.48 12.13
C ASN A 549 3.99 -9.93 12.78
N ILE A 550 4.10 -10.21 14.06
CA ILE A 550 5.29 -9.97 14.86
C ILE A 550 5.85 -11.30 15.34
N ALA A 551 7.14 -11.51 15.16
CA ALA A 551 7.82 -12.68 15.68
C ALA A 551 8.44 -12.38 17.05
N VAL A 552 8.12 -13.20 18.06
CA VAL A 552 8.71 -13.17 19.39
C VAL A 552 9.63 -14.39 19.52
N GLN A 553 10.95 -14.16 19.50
CA GLN A 553 11.95 -15.20 19.37
C GLN A 553 12.97 -15.12 20.51
N GLY A 554 13.64 -16.23 20.80
CA GLY A 554 14.66 -16.38 21.84
C GLY A 554 14.21 -17.24 23.01
N PRO A 555 15.15 -17.63 23.91
CA PRO A 555 14.90 -18.59 25.01
C PRO A 555 13.71 -18.26 25.92
N ASN A 556 13.40 -16.99 26.12
CA ASN A 556 12.33 -16.53 26.99
C ASN A 556 11.01 -16.27 26.25
N SER A 557 10.93 -16.45 24.94
CA SER A 557 9.75 -16.15 24.13
C SER A 557 8.47 -16.83 24.66
N ARG A 558 8.55 -18.10 25.03
CA ARG A 558 7.42 -18.84 25.60
C ARG A 558 6.91 -18.21 26.89
N LYS A 559 7.81 -17.88 27.83
CA LYS A 559 7.45 -17.29 29.11
C LYS A 559 6.76 -15.93 28.98
N ILE A 560 7.14 -15.18 27.96
CA ILE A 560 6.51 -13.88 27.62
C ILE A 560 5.06 -14.11 27.17
N LEU A 561 4.87 -15.04 26.22
CA LEU A 561 3.57 -15.28 25.62
C LEU A 561 2.57 -15.95 26.58
N GLU A 562 3.04 -16.80 27.47
CA GLU A 562 2.19 -17.42 28.50
C GLU A 562 1.47 -16.41 29.41
N LYS A 563 1.96 -15.18 29.50
CA LYS A 563 1.39 -14.16 30.36
C LYS A 563 0.12 -13.53 29.82
N PHE A 564 -0.07 -13.53 28.50
CA PHE A 564 -1.18 -12.81 27.90
C PHE A 564 -1.89 -13.56 26.75
N VAL A 565 -1.39 -14.70 26.30
CA VAL A 565 -2.03 -15.46 25.24
C VAL A 565 -3.00 -16.47 25.84
N TRP A 566 -4.28 -16.24 25.60
CA TRP A 566 -5.35 -17.16 25.96
C TRP A 566 -5.67 -18.08 24.77
N THR A 567 -5.79 -19.36 25.02
CA THR A 567 -6.26 -20.36 24.05
C THR A 567 -7.50 -21.07 24.55
N PRO A 568 -8.46 -21.43 23.67
CA PRO A 568 -9.60 -22.24 24.07
C PRO A 568 -9.17 -23.54 24.73
N PRO A 569 -9.87 -24.05 25.76
CA PRO A 569 -9.48 -25.27 26.49
C PRO A 569 -9.38 -26.54 25.63
N ILE A 570 -9.99 -26.54 24.45
CA ILE A 570 -9.93 -27.65 23.48
C ILE A 570 -8.69 -27.61 22.58
N GLN A 571 -7.90 -26.55 22.67
CA GLN A 571 -6.68 -26.36 21.89
C GLN A 571 -5.45 -26.38 22.82
N PRO A 572 -4.27 -26.77 22.31
CA PRO A 572 -3.05 -26.70 23.09
C PRO A 572 -2.79 -25.29 23.63
N SER A 573 -2.33 -25.19 24.87
CA SER A 573 -1.80 -23.95 25.43
C SER A 573 -0.47 -23.57 24.76
N ILE A 574 0.08 -22.39 25.07
CA ILE A 574 1.39 -21.96 24.57
C ILE A 574 2.50 -22.97 24.94
N THR A 575 2.41 -23.57 26.13
CA THR A 575 3.37 -24.58 26.60
C THR A 575 3.28 -25.89 25.82
N GLU A 576 2.07 -26.27 25.42
CA GLU A 576 1.78 -27.51 24.72
C GLU A 576 1.88 -27.38 23.20
N LEU A 577 1.88 -26.15 22.65
CA LEU A 577 1.95 -25.90 21.22
C LEU A 577 3.26 -26.45 20.65
N GLU A 578 3.14 -27.46 19.80
CA GLU A 578 4.28 -28.13 19.19
C GLU A 578 4.90 -27.30 18.04
N TRP A 579 6.11 -27.63 17.68
CA TRP A 579 6.84 -27.01 16.58
C TRP A 579 6.10 -27.23 15.25
N PHE A 580 6.01 -26.16 14.44
CA PHE A 580 5.23 -26.12 13.20
C PHE A 580 3.73 -26.44 13.41
N ARG A 581 3.20 -25.94 14.54
CA ARG A 581 1.76 -25.89 14.82
C ARG A 581 1.32 -24.46 15.06
N PHE A 582 0.03 -24.21 14.88
CA PHE A 582 -0.60 -22.93 15.19
C PHE A 582 -1.92 -23.12 15.91
N ASN A 583 -2.29 -22.10 16.66
CA ASN A 583 -3.58 -22.01 17.33
C ASN A 583 -4.29 -20.71 17.02
N ILE A 584 -5.60 -20.75 17.07
CA ILE A 584 -6.45 -19.59 17.16
C ILE A 584 -6.51 -19.19 18.63
N ALA A 585 -6.11 -17.98 18.94
CA ALA A 585 -5.93 -17.49 20.31
C ALA A 585 -6.53 -16.11 20.47
N ARG A 586 -6.49 -15.58 21.70
CA ARG A 586 -6.90 -14.23 22.03
C ARG A 586 -5.94 -13.60 23.03
N ILE A 587 -5.97 -12.29 23.12
CA ILE A 587 -5.23 -11.56 24.14
C ILE A 587 -6.00 -11.65 25.46
N ASP A 588 -5.33 -12.01 26.54
CA ASP A 588 -5.73 -12.08 27.94
C ASP A 588 -6.89 -13.06 28.25
N HIS A 589 -8.01 -13.04 27.53
CA HIS A 589 -9.20 -13.82 27.86
C HIS A 589 -10.07 -14.16 26.64
N GLU A 590 -11.12 -14.94 26.84
CA GLU A 590 -11.98 -15.49 25.77
C GLU A 590 -12.67 -14.45 24.86
N THR A 591 -12.86 -13.23 25.34
CA THR A 591 -13.44 -12.11 24.58
C THR A 591 -12.40 -11.07 24.16
N GLY A 592 -11.12 -11.35 24.39
CA GLY A 592 -10.01 -10.47 24.03
C GLY A 592 -9.77 -10.41 22.52
N THR A 593 -8.85 -9.55 22.11
CA THR A 593 -8.50 -9.33 20.70
C THR A 593 -8.06 -10.64 20.03
N PRO A 594 -8.68 -11.01 18.91
CA PRO A 594 -8.37 -12.26 18.23
C PRO A 594 -6.97 -12.21 17.57
N ILE A 595 -6.22 -13.28 17.76
CA ILE A 595 -4.91 -13.49 17.16
C ILE A 595 -4.78 -14.96 16.69
N VAL A 596 -3.88 -15.18 15.75
CA VAL A 596 -3.37 -16.53 15.49
C VAL A 596 -1.94 -16.58 16.02
N ILE A 597 -1.58 -17.68 16.65
CA ILE A 597 -0.22 -17.89 17.15
C ILE A 597 0.35 -19.17 16.56
N SER A 598 1.52 -19.08 15.95
CA SER A 598 2.25 -20.23 15.41
C SER A 598 3.59 -20.39 16.10
N ARG A 599 3.99 -21.65 16.34
CA ARG A 599 5.35 -21.96 16.79
C ARG A 599 6.26 -22.13 15.58
N THR A 600 6.54 -21.01 14.97
CA THR A 600 7.38 -20.81 13.79
C THR A 600 8.32 -19.62 14.03
N GLY A 601 9.30 -19.42 13.17
CA GLY A 601 10.23 -18.31 13.26
C GLY A 601 11.34 -18.38 12.23
N TYR A 602 12.13 -17.30 12.16
CA TYR A 602 13.20 -17.12 11.18
C TYR A 602 14.55 -16.79 11.84
N THR A 603 14.83 -17.39 13.02
CA THR A 603 16.01 -17.07 13.81
C THR A 603 16.83 -18.28 14.26
N GLY A 604 16.28 -19.48 14.11
CA GLY A 604 16.86 -20.70 14.66
C GLY A 604 16.62 -20.91 16.15
N GLU A 605 16.05 -19.92 16.85
CA GLU A 605 15.73 -20.00 18.28
C GLU A 605 14.30 -20.48 18.54
N LEU A 606 14.02 -20.83 19.80
CA LEU A 606 12.65 -21.01 20.26
C LEU A 606 11.87 -19.74 19.95
N GLY A 607 10.76 -19.87 19.28
CA GLY A 607 10.01 -18.69 18.91
C GLY A 607 8.60 -18.95 18.46
N TYR A 608 7.86 -17.88 18.39
CA TYR A 608 6.47 -17.82 17.99
C TYR A 608 6.22 -16.61 17.11
N GLU A 609 5.26 -16.71 16.22
CA GLU A 609 4.74 -15.59 15.43
C GLU A 609 3.30 -15.32 15.83
N ILE A 610 2.99 -14.06 16.09
CA ILE A 610 1.64 -13.59 16.41
C ILE A 610 1.11 -12.87 15.18
N TRP A 611 -0.01 -13.36 14.67
CA TRP A 611 -0.69 -12.85 13.50
C TRP A 611 -1.95 -12.11 13.94
N CYS A 612 -2.10 -10.85 13.52
CA CYS A 612 -3.24 -10.02 13.90
C CYS A 612 -3.68 -9.12 12.76
N HIS A 613 -4.87 -8.54 12.88
CA HIS A 613 -5.29 -7.48 11.97
C HIS A 613 -4.45 -6.21 12.23
N PRO A 614 -4.04 -5.44 11.19
CA PRO A 614 -3.21 -4.22 11.37
C PRO A 614 -3.76 -3.21 12.37
N LYS A 615 -5.09 -3.09 12.52
CA LYS A 615 -5.72 -2.21 13.51
C LYS A 615 -5.39 -2.58 14.95
N ASP A 616 -5.10 -3.86 15.21
CA ASP A 616 -4.85 -4.42 16.53
C ASP A 616 -3.35 -4.55 16.83
N ALA A 617 -2.50 -4.26 15.84
CA ALA A 617 -1.05 -4.46 15.94
C ALA A 617 -0.40 -3.65 17.07
N ALA A 618 -0.88 -2.43 17.34
CA ALA A 618 -0.36 -1.61 18.44
C ALA A 618 -0.65 -2.24 19.81
N GLU A 619 -1.83 -2.82 20.01
CA GLU A 619 -2.20 -3.55 21.23
C GLU A 619 -1.35 -4.81 21.41
N VAL A 620 -1.17 -5.60 20.33
CA VAL A 620 -0.30 -6.79 20.34
C VAL A 620 1.12 -6.42 20.73
N TRP A 621 1.66 -5.33 20.15
CA TRP A 621 3.00 -4.84 20.51
C TRP A 621 3.09 -4.49 21.99
N ASP A 622 2.14 -3.71 22.51
CA ASP A 622 2.15 -3.27 23.90
C ASP A 622 2.10 -4.44 24.87
N LYS A 623 1.28 -5.47 24.57
CA LYS A 623 1.20 -6.70 25.38
C LYS A 623 2.50 -7.50 25.36
N VAL A 624 3.12 -7.68 24.19
CA VAL A 624 4.43 -8.33 24.07
C VAL A 624 5.49 -7.56 24.87
N TRP A 625 5.48 -6.23 24.78
CA TRP A 625 6.45 -5.38 25.44
C TRP A 625 6.30 -5.38 26.96
N GLU A 626 5.04 -5.25 27.43
CA GLU A 626 4.72 -5.31 28.86
C GLU A 626 5.13 -6.65 29.48
N ALA A 627 4.73 -7.76 28.84
CA ALA A 627 5.05 -9.10 29.30
C ALA A 627 6.55 -9.41 29.21
N GLY A 628 7.26 -8.78 28.28
CA GLY A 628 8.68 -9.00 28.00
C GLY A 628 9.64 -8.18 28.86
N LYS A 629 9.16 -7.15 29.59
CA LYS A 629 10.01 -6.24 30.38
C LYS A 629 10.96 -6.97 31.35
N GLU A 630 10.44 -7.93 32.10
CA GLU A 630 11.27 -8.69 33.07
C GLU A 630 12.30 -9.60 32.40
N PHE A 631 12.17 -9.88 31.13
CA PHE A 631 13.09 -10.68 30.33
C PHE A 631 14.01 -9.83 29.44
N ASP A 632 14.01 -8.51 29.65
CA ASP A 632 14.80 -7.55 28.85
C ASP A 632 14.61 -7.77 27.35
N ILE A 633 13.32 -7.85 26.92
CA ILE A 633 12.96 -8.00 25.50
C ILE A 633 13.54 -6.83 24.70
N THR A 634 14.10 -7.14 23.56
CA THR A 634 14.76 -6.16 22.69
C THR A 634 14.09 -6.16 21.32
N PRO A 635 13.83 -5.01 20.68
CA PRO A 635 13.37 -4.99 19.31
C PRO A 635 14.52 -5.44 18.40
N LEU A 636 14.20 -6.12 17.29
CA LEU A 636 15.21 -6.62 16.35
C LEU A 636 14.88 -6.14 14.94
N GLY A 637 15.83 -5.45 14.32
CA GLY A 637 15.74 -4.96 12.95
C GLY A 637 16.30 -5.95 11.91
N LEU A 638 16.20 -5.55 10.64
CA LEU A 638 16.56 -6.41 9.51
C LEU A 638 18.03 -6.82 9.50
N GLU A 639 18.96 -5.93 9.90
CA GLU A 639 20.39 -6.27 9.95
C GLU A 639 20.68 -7.42 10.92
N ALA A 640 20.13 -7.36 12.12
CA ALA A 640 20.31 -8.43 13.10
C ALA A 640 19.53 -9.69 12.71
N LEU A 641 18.35 -9.54 12.06
CA LEU A 641 17.58 -10.66 11.53
C LEU A 641 18.40 -11.43 10.48
N ASP A 642 19.09 -10.73 9.60
CA ASP A 642 19.95 -11.35 8.59
C ASP A 642 21.09 -12.15 9.22
N MET A 643 21.71 -11.64 10.27
CA MET A 643 22.75 -12.37 11.00
C MET A 643 22.20 -13.69 11.61
N VAL A 644 21.09 -13.64 12.33
CA VAL A 644 20.55 -14.82 13.02
C VAL A 644 20.00 -15.86 12.07
N ARG A 645 19.39 -15.46 10.94
CA ARG A 645 18.85 -16.39 9.95
C ARG A 645 19.98 -17.13 9.20
N ILE A 646 21.07 -16.43 8.84
CA ILE A 646 22.25 -17.04 8.20
C ILE A 646 22.85 -18.12 9.08
N GLU A 647 23.09 -17.83 10.36
CA GLU A 647 23.58 -18.85 11.30
C GLU A 647 22.67 -20.05 11.45
N ALA A 648 21.36 -19.85 11.35
CA ALA A 648 20.37 -20.91 11.39
C ALA A 648 20.27 -21.70 10.08
N GLY A 649 20.97 -21.28 9.01
CA GLY A 649 20.89 -21.90 7.69
C GLY A 649 19.55 -21.65 6.98
N LEU A 650 18.87 -20.56 7.33
CA LEU A 650 17.61 -20.17 6.70
C LEU A 650 17.89 -19.30 5.49
N ILE A 651 17.35 -19.72 4.35
CA ILE A 651 17.65 -19.10 3.05
C ILE A 651 16.75 -17.87 2.78
N PHE A 652 17.24 -17.03 1.87
CA PHE A 652 16.55 -15.81 1.46
C PHE A 652 16.67 -15.63 -0.06
N TYR A 653 15.55 -15.34 -0.73
CA TYR A 653 15.52 -15.12 -2.18
C TYR A 653 16.42 -13.95 -2.59
N GLY A 654 17.22 -14.17 -3.64
CA GLY A 654 18.18 -13.20 -4.17
C GLY A 654 19.54 -13.18 -3.47
N TYR A 655 19.70 -14.00 -2.40
CA TYR A 655 20.98 -14.22 -1.71
C TYR A 655 21.44 -15.67 -1.85
N GLU A 656 20.76 -16.62 -1.20
CA GLU A 656 21.13 -18.03 -1.27
C GLU A 656 20.46 -18.80 -2.41
N PHE A 657 19.40 -18.25 -2.98
CA PHE A 657 18.76 -18.83 -4.16
C PHE A 657 18.05 -17.78 -5.02
N ASP A 658 17.85 -18.15 -6.28
CA ASP A 658 17.11 -17.41 -7.29
C ASP A 658 16.30 -18.38 -8.17
N ASP A 659 15.78 -17.90 -9.31
CA ASP A 659 15.03 -18.67 -10.28
C ASP A 659 15.86 -19.66 -11.13
N GLN A 660 17.17 -19.74 -10.87
CA GLN A 660 18.10 -20.69 -11.48
C GLN A 660 18.54 -21.80 -10.50
N THR A 661 18.26 -21.62 -9.22
CA THR A 661 18.70 -22.49 -8.13
C THR A 661 17.61 -23.51 -7.79
N ASP A 662 17.96 -24.81 -7.67
CA ASP A 662 17.01 -25.83 -7.22
C ASP A 662 17.04 -26.05 -5.69
N PRO A 663 16.03 -26.72 -5.09
CA PRO A 663 15.97 -26.93 -3.65
C PRO A 663 17.13 -27.74 -3.07
N PHE A 664 17.81 -28.57 -3.86
CA PHE A 664 18.98 -29.34 -3.39
C PHE A 664 20.21 -28.47 -3.29
N GLU A 665 20.42 -27.59 -4.29
CA GLU A 665 21.48 -26.57 -4.31
C GLU A 665 21.29 -25.55 -3.16
N ALA A 666 20.04 -25.11 -2.94
CA ALA A 666 19.67 -24.20 -1.85
C ALA A 666 19.75 -24.85 -0.44
N GLY A 667 20.12 -26.12 -0.33
CA GLY A 667 20.20 -26.83 0.95
C GLY A 667 18.88 -27.25 1.59
N ILE A 668 17.75 -27.02 0.93
CA ILE A 668 16.41 -27.39 1.40
C ILE A 668 15.84 -28.65 0.74
N GLY A 669 16.68 -29.51 0.22
CA GLY A 669 16.29 -30.76 -0.44
C GLY A 669 15.42 -31.69 0.42
N PHE A 670 15.41 -31.50 1.75
CA PHE A 670 14.50 -32.19 2.68
C PHE A 670 13.02 -31.83 2.48
N THR A 671 12.76 -30.71 1.80
CA THR A 671 11.40 -30.30 1.43
C THR A 671 10.86 -31.05 0.20
N VAL A 672 11.71 -31.84 -0.50
CA VAL A 672 11.38 -32.53 -1.76
C VAL A 672 11.30 -34.05 -1.53
N PRO A 673 10.17 -34.59 -1.05
CA PRO A 673 10.04 -36.00 -0.67
C PRO A 673 9.72 -36.90 -1.89
N LEU A 674 10.61 -36.97 -2.88
CA LEU A 674 10.42 -37.68 -4.15
C LEU A 674 10.03 -39.15 -3.99
N LYS A 675 10.44 -39.81 -2.88
CA LYS A 675 10.13 -41.22 -2.62
C LYS A 675 8.77 -41.45 -1.98
N THR A 676 8.21 -40.44 -1.29
CA THR A 676 7.03 -40.62 -0.42
C THR A 676 5.85 -39.76 -0.85
N LYS A 677 6.03 -38.87 -1.81
CA LYS A 677 4.96 -38.14 -2.49
C LYS A 677 4.72 -38.79 -3.85
N GLU A 678 3.70 -39.62 -3.92
CA GLU A 678 3.34 -40.35 -5.15
C GLU A 678 2.70 -39.42 -6.18
N ASP A 679 1.88 -38.45 -5.71
CA ASP A 679 1.23 -37.49 -6.58
C ASP A 679 2.25 -36.68 -7.39
N ASP A 680 1.85 -36.32 -8.58
CA ASP A 680 2.63 -35.40 -9.42
C ASP A 680 2.59 -33.99 -8.87
N PHE A 681 3.67 -33.22 -9.13
CA PHE A 681 3.77 -31.81 -8.81
C PHE A 681 4.71 -31.10 -9.77
N ILE A 682 4.58 -29.78 -9.86
CA ILE A 682 5.36 -28.97 -10.79
C ILE A 682 6.86 -29.15 -10.52
N GLY A 683 7.61 -29.42 -11.59
CA GLY A 683 9.07 -29.63 -11.53
C GLY A 683 9.52 -31.01 -11.06
N LYS A 684 8.61 -31.96 -10.72
CA LYS A 684 8.96 -33.28 -10.15
C LYS A 684 9.95 -34.07 -11.02
N GLU A 685 9.70 -34.12 -12.33
CA GLU A 685 10.57 -34.88 -13.24
C GLU A 685 11.99 -34.30 -13.30
N GLU A 686 12.10 -33.00 -13.38
CA GLU A 686 13.40 -32.32 -13.40
C GLU A 686 14.12 -32.43 -12.05
N LEU A 687 13.40 -32.33 -10.93
CA LEU A 687 13.95 -32.53 -9.59
C LEU A 687 14.49 -33.95 -9.38
N ILE A 688 13.88 -34.99 -9.99
CA ILE A 688 14.43 -36.34 -10.00
C ILE A 688 15.77 -36.38 -10.73
N LYS A 689 15.86 -35.77 -11.92
CA LYS A 689 17.09 -35.66 -12.71
C LYS A 689 18.19 -34.90 -12.00
N ARG A 690 17.87 -33.72 -11.45
CA ARG A 690 18.80 -32.87 -10.69
C ARG A 690 19.33 -33.57 -9.44
N LYS A 691 18.48 -34.30 -8.72
CA LYS A 691 18.89 -35.10 -7.56
C LYS A 691 19.85 -36.25 -7.93
N ALA A 692 19.65 -36.83 -9.11
CA ALA A 692 20.53 -37.91 -9.60
C ALA A 692 21.88 -37.38 -10.10
N ASN A 693 21.89 -36.15 -10.63
CA ASN A 693 23.05 -35.47 -11.17
C ASN A 693 23.16 -34.07 -10.59
N PRO A 694 23.53 -33.92 -9.31
CA PRO A 694 23.62 -32.61 -8.68
C PRO A 694 24.68 -31.76 -9.39
N GLN A 695 24.35 -30.50 -9.63
CA GLN A 695 25.35 -29.55 -10.12
C GLN A 695 26.43 -29.40 -9.06
N LYS A 696 27.67 -29.36 -9.50
CA LYS A 696 28.79 -29.07 -8.62
C LYS A 696 28.95 -27.55 -8.61
N ASN A 697 28.65 -26.93 -7.50
CA ASN A 697 29.02 -25.55 -7.23
C ASN A 697 30.52 -25.44 -6.98
#